data_8d27e86a98e6945ffcd064baea81e891
#
_entry.id   8d27e86a98e6945ffcd064baea81e891
#
_cell.length_a   1.000
_cell.length_b   1.000
_cell.length_c   1.000
_cell.angle_alpha   90.00
_cell.angle_beta   90.00
_cell.angle_gamma   90.00
#
_symmetry.space_group_name_H-M   'P 1'
#
loop_
_entity.id
_entity.type
_entity.pdbx_description
1 polymer ?
#
loop_
_entity_poly.entity_id
_entity_poly.type
_entity_poly.pdbx_seq_one_letter_code
_entity_poly.pdbx_strand_id
1 'polypeptide(L)'
;MTDTFDSGTEGPPSHRVTVNGGTVGAIGDHAHIENVTPRRLVAWPVSTGSPPPLASAFQPRTYIEDRMRGSLPTVLRGGGGTGKSQVAVRVYASSTADLRVWVSGESRVSVITGYADAAVQLDLADADSGPENLARRFLSFLAGTDRPWLMVVDDLTDPANIVDLWPSGAGQVVVTTRRRDAALSGGGRIIVDVDAYSPEEAHSYLRERLSPLADELPDDALEQAGQLAQDLGYLPLALSQAAAVVIDQAVSCTEYREWFADRTRKLNELFPTDANADGYAKTIATTWVLAIDTADQLEPLRLSRPLATLAACFDPAGTPEAVYTSEPALQYLAAETGQELVSIATARKALRALNRLSLVTHDARQEPPTVRMHNLTGRAILQTHTNEDITRLVHIAIAALDQAWPQIENNPALSELLRGNTAVLRQLDPDAMWGGKDNDGVASVLFRSGRSLLSAGLVAPAMAYFRDLVDECADHLGTDHPDTLTSRNNLAYAYRSAGNLQRAIPLYQRTLADRERVLGADHPDTLSSRNNLAGAYESAGDLKRALPLYEQTLTDRERVLGADHPDTLNSRNNLAYAYRSAGDLRRAIPLHEQTVAARERVLGADHPDTLTSRNNLGYAYRLAGDLERAIPLQEQTLKDRERVLGADHPATLTSRNNLAHAYESAGDLQRAIPLYEQTVADLERVLGADHPNTLTSRNNLAHAYASAGDLSRAIALQEHTLADLERVLGSDHPSTLTSRSNLAGAYQSAGDLSRAVPLYEQTLTDRERVLGTDHPDTLTSRNNVATAHSAAGDRT
;
A
#
# COMPACT_ATOMS: atom_id res chain seq x y z
N MET A 1 -78.73 -64.88 10.73
CA MET A 1 -78.78 -65.74 9.55
C MET A 1 -77.59 -65.24 8.65
N THR A 2 -76.62 -65.90 8.40
CA THR A 2 -76.08 -67.27 8.47
C THR A 2 -74.56 -67.18 8.50
N ASP A 3 -73.98 -68.07 9.36
CA ASP A 3 -72.57 -68.30 9.45
C ASP A 3 -71.96 -68.74 8.16
N THR A 4 -70.63 -68.35 7.96
CA THR A 4 -69.69 -69.21 7.25
C THR A 4 -68.28 -69.07 7.93
N PHE A 5 -67.81 -70.14 8.45
CA PHE A 5 -66.52 -70.47 8.97
C PHE A 5 -65.50 -70.32 7.83
N ASP A 6 -64.35 -69.55 8.09
CA ASP A 6 -63.15 -69.69 7.28
C ASP A 6 -62.07 -70.34 8.14
N SER A 7 -61.60 -71.49 7.67
CA SER A 7 -60.57 -72.30 8.31
C SER A 7 -59.19 -71.79 7.89
N GLY A 8 -58.52 -71.04 8.79
CA GLY A 8 -57.11 -70.67 8.59
C GLY A 8 -56.23 -71.93 8.73
N THR A 9 -55.53 -72.24 7.71
CA THR A 9 -54.40 -73.15 7.77
C THR A 9 -53.10 -72.35 8.14
N GLU A 10 -52.69 -72.51 9.41
CA GLU A 10 -51.32 -72.06 9.83
C GLU A 10 -50.27 -72.92 9.11
N GLY A 11 -49.45 -72.28 8.32
CA GLY A 11 -48.24 -72.90 7.74
C GLY A 11 -47.18 -73.09 8.84
N PRO A 12 -46.30 -74.07 8.72
CA PRO A 12 -45.30 -74.38 9.74
C PRO A 12 -44.33 -73.22 9.95
N PRO A 13 -43.79 -72.93 11.14
CA PRO A 13 -42.92 -71.81 11.45
C PRO A 13 -41.61 -71.96 10.65
N SER A 14 -41.25 -70.92 9.89
CA SER A 14 -39.96 -70.83 9.20
C SER A 14 -38.86 -70.64 10.23
N HIS A 15 -37.95 -71.57 10.38
CA HIS A 15 -36.78 -71.44 11.23
C HIS A 15 -35.68 -70.69 10.46
N ARG A 16 -35.31 -69.52 10.96
CA ARG A 16 -34.16 -68.75 10.47
C ARG A 16 -32.89 -69.30 11.11
N VAL A 17 -32.03 -69.95 10.32
CA VAL A 17 -30.72 -70.42 10.78
C VAL A 17 -29.63 -69.56 10.23
N THR A 18 -28.89 -68.88 11.13
CA THR A 18 -27.72 -68.10 10.75
C THR A 18 -26.44 -68.93 10.86
N VAL A 19 -25.70 -69.13 9.78
CA VAL A 19 -24.44 -69.91 9.76
C VAL A 19 -23.26 -69.00 9.58
N ASN A 20 -22.34 -68.92 10.54
CA ASN A 20 -21.06 -68.23 10.45
C ASN A 20 -19.96 -69.22 10.00
N GLY A 21 -19.67 -69.23 8.72
CA GLY A 21 -18.39 -69.78 8.17
C GLY A 21 -18.20 -71.29 8.35
N GLY A 22 -19.24 -72.20 8.14
CA GLY A 22 -19.07 -73.60 8.17
C GLY A 22 -19.87 -74.32 7.09
N THR A 23 -19.55 -75.62 6.79
CA THR A 23 -20.29 -76.48 5.86
C THR A 23 -21.59 -76.86 6.41
N VAL A 24 -22.70 -76.54 5.74
CA VAL A 24 -24.05 -76.98 6.17
C VAL A 24 -24.46 -78.29 5.57
N GLY A 25 -24.72 -79.33 6.42
CA GLY A 25 -25.38 -80.52 5.99
C GLY A 25 -26.88 -80.33 5.67
N ALA A 26 -27.52 -81.14 4.89
CA ALA A 26 -28.87 -81.08 4.37
C ALA A 26 -29.89 -80.67 5.43
N ILE A 27 -30.50 -79.52 5.28
CA ILE A 27 -31.59 -79.03 6.12
C ILE A 27 -32.84 -79.02 5.24
N GLY A 28 -33.89 -79.65 5.66
CA GLY A 28 -35.12 -80.04 4.90
C GLY A 28 -35.73 -78.96 4.03
N ASP A 29 -36.68 -79.30 3.20
CA ASP A 29 -37.22 -78.65 1.97
C ASP A 29 -37.89 -77.25 2.16
N HIS A 30 -37.46 -76.35 2.92
CA HIS A 30 -37.88 -74.94 2.93
C HIS A 30 -36.95 -74.03 3.75
N ALA A 31 -35.61 -74.34 3.87
CA ALA A 31 -34.69 -73.48 4.57
C ALA A 31 -34.06 -72.45 3.57
N HIS A 32 -34.24 -71.13 3.82
CA HIS A 32 -33.52 -70.06 3.17
C HIS A 32 -32.13 -69.91 3.82
N ILE A 33 -31.07 -70.20 3.07
CA ILE A 33 -29.71 -69.96 3.52
C ILE A 33 -29.34 -68.53 3.09
N GLU A 34 -29.29 -67.60 4.02
CA GLU A 34 -28.59 -66.34 3.81
C GLU A 34 -27.10 -66.59 4.07
N ASN A 35 -26.30 -66.54 3.00
CA ASN A 35 -24.85 -66.49 3.14
C ASN A 35 -24.47 -65.11 3.75
N VAL A 36 -24.38 -65.04 5.05
CA VAL A 36 -23.78 -63.91 5.74
C VAL A 36 -22.26 -64.08 5.63
N THR A 37 -21.64 -63.39 4.69
CA THR A 37 -20.18 -63.23 4.67
C THR A 37 -19.77 -62.67 6.05
N PRO A 38 -18.79 -63.31 6.76
CA PRO A 38 -18.35 -62.82 8.06
C PRO A 38 -17.82 -61.39 7.89
N ARG A 39 -18.40 -60.43 8.59
CA ARG A 39 -17.88 -59.05 8.62
C ARG A 39 -16.45 -59.08 9.05
N ARG A 40 -15.57 -58.53 8.23
CA ARG A 40 -14.14 -58.40 8.49
C ARG A 40 -13.98 -57.57 9.78
N LEU A 41 -13.24 -58.08 10.76
CA LEU A 41 -12.92 -57.27 11.95
C LEU A 41 -12.02 -56.10 11.53
N VAL A 42 -12.55 -54.88 11.58
CA VAL A 42 -11.80 -53.67 11.27
C VAL A 42 -10.75 -53.46 12.36
N ALA A 43 -9.47 -53.46 11.98
CA ALA A 43 -8.37 -53.19 12.91
C ALA A 43 -8.17 -51.69 13.02
N TRP A 44 -8.32 -51.13 14.21
CA TRP A 44 -8.14 -49.71 14.51
C TRP A 44 -6.72 -49.42 14.99
N PRO A 45 -6.11 -48.23 14.67
CA PRO A 45 -6.68 -47.13 13.89
C PRO A 45 -6.71 -47.40 12.38
N VAL A 46 -7.69 -46.83 11.67
CA VAL A 46 -7.82 -46.91 10.21
C VAL A 46 -7.33 -45.59 9.58
N SER A 47 -6.49 -45.71 8.55
CA SER A 47 -6.05 -44.55 7.75
C SER A 47 -6.29 -44.84 6.29
N THR A 48 -6.96 -43.89 5.57
CA THR A 48 -7.29 -44.02 4.14
C THR A 48 -6.83 -42.80 3.38
N GLY A 49 -6.56 -42.96 2.09
CA GLY A 49 -6.02 -41.91 1.22
C GLY A 49 -4.49 -41.80 1.33
N SER A 50 -3.93 -40.91 0.49
CA SER A 50 -2.49 -40.70 0.36
C SER A 50 -2.15 -39.24 0.57
N PRO A 51 -1.94 -38.78 1.82
CA PRO A 51 -1.47 -37.42 2.06
C PRO A 51 -0.08 -37.24 1.42
N PRO A 52 0.26 -36.05 0.88
CA PRO A 52 1.63 -35.77 0.44
C PRO A 52 2.59 -35.85 1.65
N PRO A 53 3.90 -36.04 1.41
CA PRO A 53 4.89 -35.98 2.50
C PRO A 53 4.91 -34.61 3.15
N LEU A 54 5.23 -34.56 4.44
CA LEU A 54 5.47 -33.28 5.11
C LEU A 54 6.75 -32.67 4.56
N ALA A 55 6.70 -31.38 4.22
CA ALA A 55 7.85 -30.66 3.66
C ALA A 55 9.05 -30.68 4.63
N SER A 56 10.25 -30.81 4.08
CA SER A 56 11.50 -30.71 4.83
C SER A 56 11.59 -29.29 5.44
N ALA A 57 12.04 -29.16 6.70
CA ALA A 57 12.12 -27.90 7.43
C ALA A 57 10.76 -27.16 7.59
N PHE A 58 9.64 -27.91 7.66
CA PHE A 58 8.31 -27.31 7.86
C PHE A 58 8.28 -26.39 9.09
N GLN A 59 7.86 -25.14 8.88
CA GLN A 59 7.71 -24.18 9.96
C GLN A 59 6.32 -24.27 10.58
N PRO A 60 6.21 -24.59 11.90
CA PRO A 60 4.92 -24.68 12.59
C PRO A 60 4.22 -23.31 12.65
N ARG A 61 2.95 -23.29 12.29
CA ARG A 61 2.09 -22.09 12.37
C ARG A 61 1.11 -22.23 13.52
N THR A 62 1.60 -22.00 14.71
CA THR A 62 0.82 -22.24 15.96
C THR A 62 -0.49 -21.46 15.98
N TYR A 63 -0.53 -20.25 15.44
CA TYR A 63 -1.75 -19.43 15.36
C TYR A 63 -2.84 -20.06 14.47
N ILE A 64 -2.44 -20.80 13.39
CA ILE A 64 -3.38 -21.56 12.54
C ILE A 64 -3.84 -22.80 13.29
N GLU A 65 -2.90 -23.57 13.86
CA GLU A 65 -3.19 -24.80 14.61
C GLU A 65 -4.13 -24.51 15.80
N ASP A 66 -3.94 -23.40 16.52
CA ASP A 66 -4.79 -23.00 17.63
C ASP A 66 -6.23 -22.68 17.16
N ARG A 67 -6.40 -22.04 16.00
CA ARG A 67 -7.72 -21.76 15.43
C ARG A 67 -8.45 -23.01 14.92
N MET A 68 -7.70 -24.07 14.63
CA MET A 68 -8.24 -25.37 14.18
C MET A 68 -8.61 -26.28 15.35
N ARG A 69 -8.28 -25.93 16.61
CA ARG A 69 -8.63 -26.73 17.80
C ARG A 69 -10.15 -26.65 18.03
N GLY A 70 -10.87 -27.70 17.73
CA GLY A 70 -12.32 -27.80 17.92
C GLY A 70 -12.96 -28.82 16.97
N SER A 71 -14.26 -29.08 17.16
CA SER A 71 -15.06 -29.99 16.34
C SER A 71 -15.72 -29.33 15.12
N LEU A 72 -15.56 -27.99 14.95
CA LEU A 72 -16.16 -27.31 13.81
C LEU A 72 -15.34 -27.53 12.53
N PRO A 73 -15.98 -27.75 11.38
CA PRO A 73 -15.27 -27.87 10.12
C PRO A 73 -14.46 -26.61 9.81
N THR A 74 -13.19 -26.81 9.50
CA THR A 74 -12.24 -25.71 9.21
C THR A 74 -11.89 -25.70 7.72
N VAL A 75 -11.99 -24.52 7.09
CA VAL A 75 -11.57 -24.30 5.70
C VAL A 75 -10.31 -23.46 5.71
N LEU A 76 -9.19 -24.06 5.30
CA LEU A 76 -7.91 -23.40 5.05
C LEU A 76 -7.91 -22.80 3.65
N ARG A 77 -7.93 -21.49 3.53
CA ARG A 77 -7.92 -20.83 2.23
C ARG A 77 -6.68 -19.93 2.05
N GLY A 78 -6.23 -19.74 0.82
CA GLY A 78 -5.07 -18.89 0.51
C GLY A 78 -4.54 -19.12 -0.89
N GLY A 79 -3.56 -18.32 -1.31
CA GLY A 79 -2.91 -18.40 -2.61
C GLY A 79 -2.26 -19.76 -2.91
N GLY A 80 -1.85 -19.95 -4.16
CA GLY A 80 -1.03 -21.09 -4.54
C GLY A 80 0.33 -21.04 -3.83
N GLY A 81 0.80 -22.18 -3.30
CA GLY A 81 2.13 -22.29 -2.68
C GLY A 81 2.25 -21.76 -1.24
N THR A 82 1.16 -21.29 -0.60
CA THR A 82 1.19 -20.79 0.80
C THR A 82 1.31 -21.88 1.87
N GLY A 83 1.29 -23.16 1.48
CA GLY A 83 1.50 -24.29 2.39
C GLY A 83 0.23 -24.83 3.04
N LYS A 84 -0.99 -24.57 2.53
CA LYS A 84 -2.28 -25.06 3.07
C LYS A 84 -2.31 -26.58 3.24
N SER A 85 -1.93 -27.32 2.18
CA SER A 85 -1.87 -28.79 2.22
C SER A 85 -0.83 -29.28 3.24
N GLN A 86 0.28 -28.55 3.42
CA GLN A 86 1.29 -28.91 4.44
C GLN A 86 0.79 -28.71 5.87
N VAL A 87 0.00 -27.66 6.12
CA VAL A 87 -0.70 -27.46 7.40
C VAL A 87 -1.69 -28.60 7.65
N ALA A 88 -2.47 -28.99 6.62
CA ALA A 88 -3.40 -30.12 6.71
C ALA A 88 -2.67 -31.47 6.94
N VAL A 89 -1.53 -31.70 6.28
CA VAL A 89 -0.65 -32.88 6.50
C VAL A 89 -0.17 -32.91 7.95
N ARG A 90 0.29 -31.79 8.48
CA ARG A 90 0.74 -31.68 9.88
C ARG A 90 -0.36 -32.07 10.86
N VAL A 91 -1.58 -31.56 10.65
CA VAL A 91 -2.76 -31.91 11.46
C VAL A 91 -3.09 -33.39 11.32
N TYR A 92 -3.08 -33.92 10.08
CA TYR A 92 -3.34 -35.35 9.82
C TYR A 92 -2.32 -36.27 10.50
N ALA A 93 -1.04 -35.94 10.41
CA ALA A 93 0.06 -36.72 10.98
C ALA A 93 0.09 -36.71 12.52
N SER A 94 -0.28 -35.54 13.12
CA SER A 94 -0.32 -35.38 14.59
C SER A 94 -1.62 -35.85 15.22
N SER A 95 -2.62 -36.25 14.42
CA SER A 95 -3.94 -36.65 14.92
C SER A 95 -3.88 -38.03 15.59
N THR A 96 -4.50 -38.13 16.75
CA THR A 96 -4.73 -39.40 17.50
C THR A 96 -6.09 -40.03 17.22
N ALA A 97 -6.81 -39.58 16.18
CA ALA A 97 -8.10 -40.09 15.81
C ALA A 97 -8.04 -41.58 15.40
N ASP A 98 -9.03 -42.36 15.76
CA ASP A 98 -9.17 -43.76 15.39
C ASP A 98 -9.34 -43.93 13.86
N LEU A 99 -10.00 -42.99 13.21
CA LEU A 99 -10.19 -42.92 11.76
C LEU A 99 -9.58 -41.66 11.20
N ARG A 100 -8.68 -41.81 10.22
CA ARG A 100 -8.09 -40.67 9.47
C ARG A 100 -8.32 -40.86 8.00
N VAL A 101 -8.93 -39.91 7.34
CA VAL A 101 -9.27 -39.99 5.91
C VAL A 101 -8.71 -38.81 5.16
N TRP A 102 -7.99 -39.03 4.08
CA TRP A 102 -7.48 -38.01 3.16
C TRP A 102 -8.10 -38.18 1.78
N VAL A 103 -8.77 -37.14 1.27
CA VAL A 103 -9.52 -37.16 0.01
C VAL A 103 -9.12 -35.94 -0.85
N SER A 104 -9.01 -36.13 -2.17
CA SER A 104 -8.86 -35.04 -3.12
C SER A 104 -10.20 -34.34 -3.35
N GLY A 105 -10.19 -33.00 -3.27
CA GLY A 105 -11.34 -32.12 -3.58
C GLY A 105 -11.38 -31.63 -5.02
N GLU A 106 -10.48 -32.10 -5.90
CA GLU A 106 -10.37 -31.60 -7.29
C GLU A 106 -11.66 -31.77 -8.11
N SER A 107 -12.40 -32.84 -7.86
CA SER A 107 -13.69 -33.09 -8.51
C SER A 107 -14.69 -33.76 -7.55
N ARG A 108 -15.99 -33.64 -7.89
CA ARG A 108 -17.03 -34.38 -7.14
C ARG A 108 -16.78 -35.90 -7.19
N VAL A 109 -16.32 -36.42 -8.33
CA VAL A 109 -16.01 -37.85 -8.50
C VAL A 109 -14.89 -38.25 -7.54
N SER A 110 -13.83 -37.48 -7.43
CA SER A 110 -12.72 -37.75 -6.51
C SER A 110 -13.17 -37.80 -5.05
N VAL A 111 -14.05 -36.90 -4.64
CA VAL A 111 -14.63 -36.88 -3.28
C VAL A 111 -15.45 -38.13 -3.04
N ILE A 112 -16.34 -38.51 -3.96
CA ILE A 112 -17.20 -39.70 -3.85
C ILE A 112 -16.32 -40.97 -3.81
N THR A 113 -15.31 -41.07 -4.68
CA THR A 113 -14.40 -42.23 -4.70
C THR A 113 -13.62 -42.36 -3.39
N GLY A 114 -13.06 -41.27 -2.87
CA GLY A 114 -12.34 -41.32 -1.59
C GLY A 114 -13.22 -41.71 -0.41
N TYR A 115 -14.48 -41.28 -0.39
CA TYR A 115 -15.46 -41.74 0.63
C TYR A 115 -15.84 -43.21 0.44
N ALA A 116 -15.99 -43.66 -0.79
CA ALA A 116 -16.27 -45.06 -1.10
C ALA A 116 -15.11 -45.97 -0.68
N ASP A 117 -13.87 -45.57 -0.91
CA ASP A 117 -12.67 -46.31 -0.48
C ASP A 117 -12.61 -46.42 1.05
N ALA A 118 -12.94 -45.35 1.76
CA ALA A 118 -13.05 -45.37 3.21
C ALA A 118 -14.16 -46.32 3.69
N ALA A 119 -15.31 -46.33 3.01
CA ALA A 119 -16.42 -47.25 3.30
C ALA A 119 -15.98 -48.72 3.15
N VAL A 120 -15.26 -49.05 2.09
CA VAL A 120 -14.75 -50.40 1.86
C VAL A 120 -13.79 -50.82 2.96
N GLN A 121 -12.88 -49.94 3.38
CA GLN A 121 -11.93 -50.26 4.47
C GLN A 121 -12.60 -50.47 5.82
N LEU A 122 -13.76 -49.83 6.03
CA LEU A 122 -14.58 -49.97 7.24
C LEU A 122 -15.58 -51.13 7.17
N ASP A 123 -15.52 -51.96 6.15
CA ASP A 123 -16.46 -53.07 5.93
C ASP A 123 -17.94 -52.63 5.83
N LEU A 124 -18.17 -51.43 5.24
CA LEU A 124 -19.53 -50.89 5.03
C LEU A 124 -20.08 -51.21 3.63
N ALA A 125 -19.29 -51.95 2.81
CA ALA A 125 -19.64 -52.35 1.44
C ALA A 125 -20.50 -53.62 1.41
N ASP A 126 -21.60 -53.59 0.60
CA ASP A 126 -22.33 -54.79 0.17
C ASP A 126 -21.95 -55.11 -1.28
N ALA A 127 -22.17 -56.36 -1.69
CA ALA A 127 -21.70 -56.92 -2.98
C ALA A 127 -22.09 -56.12 -4.24
N ASP A 128 -23.16 -55.27 -4.20
CA ASP A 128 -23.67 -54.50 -5.35
C ASP A 128 -23.73 -52.98 -5.12
N SER A 129 -22.96 -52.47 -4.18
CA SER A 129 -23.00 -51.03 -3.83
C SER A 129 -22.11 -50.19 -4.75
N GLY A 130 -22.69 -49.36 -5.62
CA GLY A 130 -21.92 -48.35 -6.38
C GLY A 130 -21.30 -47.28 -5.49
N PRO A 131 -20.28 -46.53 -6.01
CA PRO A 131 -19.49 -45.54 -5.24
C PRO A 131 -20.33 -44.50 -4.50
N GLU A 132 -21.40 -43.99 -5.12
CA GLU A 132 -22.28 -43.00 -4.47
C GLU A 132 -23.04 -43.53 -3.26
N ASN A 133 -23.46 -44.82 -3.31
CA ASN A 133 -24.11 -45.50 -2.19
C ASN A 133 -23.14 -45.72 -1.04
N LEU A 134 -21.90 -46.14 -1.36
CA LEU A 134 -20.82 -46.29 -0.39
C LEU A 134 -20.45 -44.96 0.28
N ALA A 135 -20.35 -43.91 -0.47
CA ALA A 135 -20.10 -42.57 0.06
C ALA A 135 -21.19 -42.10 1.04
N ARG A 136 -22.49 -42.36 0.70
CA ARG A 136 -23.62 -42.04 1.61
C ARG A 136 -23.59 -42.87 2.88
N ARG A 137 -23.25 -44.15 2.79
CA ARG A 137 -23.09 -45.05 3.96
C ARG A 137 -21.94 -44.60 4.85
N PHE A 138 -20.82 -44.17 4.25
CA PHE A 138 -19.69 -43.62 4.97
C PHE A 138 -20.06 -42.35 5.73
N LEU A 139 -20.74 -41.41 5.09
CA LEU A 139 -21.22 -40.19 5.75
C LEU A 139 -22.21 -40.51 6.89
N SER A 140 -23.12 -41.50 6.69
CA SER A 140 -24.05 -41.94 7.76
C SER A 140 -23.28 -42.60 8.91
N PHE A 141 -22.22 -43.34 8.65
CA PHE A 141 -21.34 -43.89 9.68
C PHE A 141 -20.64 -42.80 10.48
N LEU A 142 -20.07 -41.77 9.83
CA LEU A 142 -19.44 -40.63 10.52
C LEU A 142 -20.42 -39.87 11.41
N ALA A 143 -21.64 -39.69 10.95
CA ALA A 143 -22.71 -39.03 11.72
C ALA A 143 -23.14 -39.77 12.96
N GLY A 144 -23.03 -41.14 12.98
CA GLY A 144 -23.50 -41.99 14.06
C GLY A 144 -22.43 -42.61 14.93
N THR A 145 -21.12 -42.43 14.61
CA THR A 145 -20.04 -43.07 15.39
C THR A 145 -19.58 -42.17 16.54
N ASP A 146 -19.32 -42.78 17.70
CA ASP A 146 -18.71 -42.12 18.87
C ASP A 146 -17.18 -42.14 18.82
N ARG A 147 -16.57 -42.79 17.79
CA ARG A 147 -15.12 -42.86 17.63
C ARG A 147 -14.59 -41.52 17.12
N PRO A 148 -13.44 -41.03 17.64
CA PRO A 148 -12.81 -39.87 17.12
C PRO A 148 -12.34 -40.07 15.67
N TRP A 149 -12.68 -39.13 14.77
CA TRP A 149 -12.27 -39.19 13.37
C TRP A 149 -11.81 -37.82 12.87
N LEU A 150 -10.88 -37.88 11.89
CA LEU A 150 -10.39 -36.72 11.14
C LEU A 150 -10.58 -36.94 9.64
N MET A 151 -11.21 -35.98 8.98
CA MET A 151 -11.39 -35.92 7.54
C MET A 151 -10.63 -34.74 6.97
N VAL A 152 -9.75 -34.98 6.00
CA VAL A 152 -9.11 -33.94 5.19
C VAL A 152 -9.60 -34.03 3.75
N VAL A 153 -10.12 -32.91 3.22
CA VAL A 153 -10.43 -32.75 1.79
C VAL A 153 -9.46 -31.73 1.23
N ASP A 154 -8.48 -32.22 0.48
CA ASP A 154 -7.38 -31.38 -0.03
C ASP A 154 -7.65 -30.85 -1.43
N ASP A 155 -7.22 -29.61 -1.71
CA ASP A 155 -7.34 -28.86 -2.97
C ASP A 155 -8.79 -28.81 -3.52
N LEU A 156 -9.74 -28.39 -2.70
CA LEU A 156 -11.14 -28.19 -3.14
C LEU A 156 -11.18 -27.08 -4.20
N THR A 157 -11.39 -27.46 -5.46
CA THR A 157 -11.38 -26.56 -6.62
C THR A 157 -12.72 -25.85 -6.86
N ASP A 158 -13.84 -26.50 -6.54
CA ASP A 158 -15.19 -25.95 -6.61
C ASP A 158 -16.02 -26.32 -5.37
N PRO A 159 -16.65 -25.35 -4.69
CA PRO A 159 -17.56 -25.66 -3.57
C PRO A 159 -18.69 -26.63 -3.96
N ALA A 160 -19.11 -26.67 -5.22
CA ALA A 160 -20.13 -27.59 -5.71
C ALA A 160 -19.71 -29.08 -5.56
N ASN A 161 -18.41 -29.36 -5.54
CA ASN A 161 -17.90 -30.73 -5.40
C ASN A 161 -18.26 -31.40 -4.05
N ILE A 162 -18.57 -30.59 -3.02
CA ILE A 162 -18.80 -31.08 -1.65
C ILE A 162 -20.14 -30.63 -1.05
N VAL A 163 -20.99 -29.90 -1.77
CA VAL A 163 -22.21 -29.25 -1.20
C VAL A 163 -23.07 -30.20 -0.34
N ASP A 164 -23.37 -31.37 -0.83
CA ASP A 164 -24.17 -32.43 -0.16
C ASP A 164 -23.32 -33.56 0.43
N LEU A 165 -22.00 -33.42 0.42
CA LEU A 165 -21.01 -34.40 0.88
C LEU A 165 -20.24 -33.94 2.11
N TRP A 166 -20.68 -32.87 2.79
CA TRP A 166 -20.04 -32.42 4.01
C TRP A 166 -20.21 -33.46 5.13
N PRO A 167 -19.11 -33.94 5.73
CA PRO A 167 -19.20 -34.84 6.87
C PRO A 167 -19.88 -34.16 8.06
N SER A 168 -20.67 -34.92 8.79
CA SER A 168 -21.34 -34.49 10.03
C SER A 168 -21.04 -35.48 11.16
N GLY A 169 -21.09 -35.01 12.40
CA GLY A 169 -20.76 -35.80 13.60
C GLY A 169 -19.76 -35.11 14.50
N ALA A 170 -19.18 -35.85 15.47
CA ALA A 170 -18.29 -35.29 16.49
C ALA A 170 -16.82 -35.24 16.07
N GLY A 171 -16.46 -35.59 14.82
CA GLY A 171 -15.09 -35.55 14.32
C GLY A 171 -14.66 -34.20 13.77
N GLN A 172 -13.40 -34.13 13.35
CA GLN A 172 -12.79 -32.94 12.79
C GLN A 172 -12.77 -32.99 11.25
N VAL A 173 -13.14 -31.90 10.61
CA VAL A 173 -13.05 -31.72 9.15
C VAL A 173 -12.10 -30.59 8.82
N VAL A 174 -11.15 -30.85 7.93
CA VAL A 174 -10.20 -29.85 7.39
C VAL A 174 -10.32 -29.85 5.87
N VAL A 175 -10.61 -28.70 5.30
CA VAL A 175 -10.69 -28.52 3.83
C VAL A 175 -9.66 -27.52 3.41
N THR A 176 -8.84 -27.80 2.40
CA THR A 176 -7.93 -26.84 1.80
C THR A 176 -8.50 -26.33 0.46
N THR A 177 -8.36 -25.03 0.19
CA THR A 177 -8.83 -24.44 -1.07
C THR A 177 -8.10 -23.14 -1.40
N ARG A 178 -8.07 -22.81 -2.69
CA ARG A 178 -7.64 -21.49 -3.17
C ARG A 178 -8.82 -20.52 -3.32
N ARG A 179 -10.04 -21.03 -3.20
CA ARG A 179 -11.28 -20.28 -3.44
C ARG A 179 -11.69 -19.45 -2.22
N ARG A 180 -12.23 -18.25 -2.51
CA ARG A 180 -12.79 -17.34 -1.50
C ARG A 180 -14.30 -17.17 -1.67
N ASP A 181 -14.97 -18.28 -2.01
CA ASP A 181 -16.42 -18.28 -2.21
C ASP A 181 -17.18 -18.13 -0.90
N ALA A 182 -18.25 -17.34 -0.92
CA ALA A 182 -19.13 -17.19 0.23
C ALA A 182 -19.80 -18.53 0.64
N ALA A 183 -20.02 -19.45 -0.30
CA ALA A 183 -20.57 -20.78 -0.06
C ALA A 183 -19.73 -21.62 0.93
N LEU A 184 -18.45 -21.32 1.08
CA LEU A 184 -17.55 -22.02 2.00
C LEU A 184 -17.69 -21.53 3.46
N SER A 185 -18.28 -20.36 3.70
CA SER A 185 -18.42 -19.77 5.05
C SER A 185 -19.70 -20.12 5.78
N GLY A 186 -20.63 -20.88 5.16
CA GLY A 186 -21.90 -21.30 5.76
C GLY A 186 -21.77 -22.51 6.69
N GLY A 187 -22.85 -22.85 7.42
CA GLY A 187 -22.95 -24.09 8.21
C GLY A 187 -22.01 -24.18 9.42
N GLY A 188 -21.68 -23.04 10.06
CA GLY A 188 -20.82 -23.02 11.27
C GLY A 188 -19.33 -23.27 10.99
N ARG A 189 -18.89 -23.26 9.74
CA ARG A 189 -17.49 -23.52 9.35
C ARG A 189 -16.58 -22.37 9.75
N ILE A 190 -15.38 -22.71 10.23
CA ILE A 190 -14.32 -21.73 10.55
C ILE A 190 -13.48 -21.51 9.29
N ILE A 191 -13.33 -20.26 8.88
CA ILE A 191 -12.43 -19.89 7.79
C ILE A 191 -11.11 -19.45 8.40
N VAL A 192 -10.01 -20.04 7.93
CA VAL A 192 -8.64 -19.67 8.30
C VAL A 192 -7.86 -19.32 7.05
N ASP A 193 -7.40 -18.07 6.95
CA ASP A 193 -6.51 -17.65 5.89
C ASP A 193 -5.09 -18.18 6.17
N VAL A 194 -4.50 -18.80 5.15
CA VAL A 194 -3.12 -19.31 5.17
C VAL A 194 -2.31 -18.43 4.21
N ASP A 195 -1.63 -17.46 4.78
CA ASP A 195 -0.79 -16.50 4.04
C ASP A 195 0.63 -17.05 3.80
N ALA A 196 1.51 -16.27 3.19
CA ALA A 196 2.94 -16.55 3.12
C ALA A 196 3.56 -16.65 4.52
N TYR A 197 4.80 -17.12 4.63
CA TYR A 197 5.53 -17.12 5.90
C TYR A 197 5.74 -15.68 6.43
N SER A 198 5.91 -15.53 7.75
CA SER A 198 6.50 -14.31 8.29
C SER A 198 7.98 -14.22 7.87
N PRO A 199 8.60 -13.04 7.94
CA PRO A 199 10.04 -12.90 7.69
C PRO A 199 10.89 -13.86 8.54
N GLU A 200 10.50 -14.08 9.81
CA GLU A 200 11.16 -14.96 10.75
C GLU A 200 10.98 -16.44 10.38
N GLU A 201 9.75 -16.85 10.02
CA GLU A 201 9.45 -18.21 9.56
C GLU A 201 10.22 -18.53 8.28
N ALA A 202 10.25 -17.61 7.31
CA ALA A 202 10.95 -17.78 6.05
C ALA A 202 12.48 -17.89 6.22
N HIS A 203 13.05 -17.06 7.11
CA HIS A 203 14.46 -17.11 7.43
C HIS A 203 14.83 -18.42 8.16
N SER A 204 13.99 -18.84 9.12
CA SER A 204 14.16 -20.12 9.82
C SER A 204 14.08 -21.30 8.85
N TYR A 205 13.12 -21.28 7.90
CA TYR A 205 13.00 -22.29 6.87
C TYR A 205 14.29 -22.44 6.06
N LEU A 206 14.82 -21.34 5.49
CA LEU A 206 16.05 -21.38 4.68
C LEU A 206 17.25 -21.88 5.51
N ARG A 207 17.37 -21.41 6.76
CA ARG A 207 18.44 -21.84 7.65
C ARG A 207 18.36 -23.34 7.94
N GLU A 208 17.20 -23.85 8.33
CA GLU A 208 17.02 -25.27 8.63
C GLU A 208 17.23 -26.16 7.40
N ARG A 209 16.88 -25.64 6.21
CA ARG A 209 16.98 -26.40 4.96
C ARG A 209 18.41 -26.48 4.42
N LEU A 210 19.20 -25.40 4.56
CA LEU A 210 20.55 -25.28 4.00
C LEU A 210 21.65 -25.67 4.99
N SER A 211 21.49 -25.42 6.31
CA SER A 211 22.53 -25.71 7.32
C SER A 211 22.99 -27.16 7.39
N PRO A 212 22.13 -28.19 7.22
CA PRO A 212 22.61 -29.60 7.25
C PRO A 212 23.57 -29.95 6.13
N LEU A 213 23.62 -29.15 5.07
CA LEU A 213 24.46 -29.34 3.87
C LEU A 213 25.57 -28.28 3.79
N ALA A 214 25.87 -27.60 4.89
CA ALA A 214 26.85 -26.51 4.92
C ALA A 214 28.24 -26.91 4.42
N ASP A 215 28.66 -28.16 4.61
CA ASP A 215 29.95 -28.70 4.11
C ASP A 215 29.97 -28.89 2.56
N GLU A 216 28.80 -28.91 1.91
CA GLU A 216 28.63 -29.06 0.46
C GLU A 216 28.31 -27.73 -0.24
N LEU A 217 28.04 -26.66 0.52
CA LEU A 217 27.67 -25.32 0.03
C LEU A 217 28.82 -24.33 0.26
N PRO A 218 28.84 -23.19 -0.48
CA PRO A 218 29.79 -22.09 -0.20
C PRO A 218 29.70 -21.59 1.24
N ASP A 219 30.83 -21.09 1.79
CA ASP A 219 30.90 -20.55 3.17
C ASP A 219 29.89 -19.42 3.44
N ASP A 220 29.50 -18.70 2.39
CA ASP A 220 28.53 -17.61 2.38
C ASP A 220 27.11 -18.04 1.99
N ALA A 221 26.80 -19.33 1.92
CA ALA A 221 25.54 -19.87 1.41
C ALA A 221 24.28 -19.23 2.00
N LEU A 222 24.32 -18.86 3.28
CA LEU A 222 23.24 -18.19 4.01
C LEU A 222 23.33 -16.66 3.99
N GLU A 223 24.37 -16.08 3.39
CA GLU A 223 24.45 -14.65 3.24
C GLU A 223 23.26 -14.16 2.40
N GLN A 224 22.61 -13.09 2.85
CA GLN A 224 21.40 -12.55 2.23
C GLN A 224 20.18 -13.50 2.15
N ALA A 225 20.13 -14.58 2.94
CA ALA A 225 18.96 -15.48 2.97
C ALA A 225 17.64 -14.75 3.32
N GLY A 226 17.70 -13.73 4.21
CA GLY A 226 16.54 -12.91 4.53
C GLY A 226 16.06 -12.06 3.35
N GLN A 227 16.97 -11.49 2.57
CA GLN A 227 16.67 -10.74 1.35
C GLN A 227 16.14 -11.67 0.25
N LEU A 228 16.70 -12.88 0.11
CA LEU A 228 16.17 -13.89 -0.81
C LEU A 228 14.73 -14.26 -0.44
N ALA A 229 14.44 -14.45 0.85
CA ALA A 229 13.09 -14.73 1.30
C ALA A 229 12.12 -13.59 0.95
N GLN A 230 12.56 -12.35 1.09
CA GLN A 230 11.79 -11.17 0.72
C GLN A 230 11.55 -11.10 -0.80
N ASP A 231 12.58 -11.30 -1.61
CA ASP A 231 12.48 -11.28 -3.08
C ASP A 231 11.50 -12.36 -3.59
N LEU A 232 11.43 -13.52 -2.92
CA LEU A 232 10.48 -14.60 -3.18
C LEU A 232 9.10 -14.39 -2.54
N GLY A 233 8.88 -13.24 -1.88
CA GLY A 233 7.61 -12.87 -1.23
C GLY A 233 7.22 -13.80 -0.09
N TYR A 234 8.21 -14.38 0.58
CA TYR A 234 8.05 -15.30 1.73
C TYR A 234 7.17 -16.54 1.41
N LEU A 235 7.03 -16.89 0.13
CA LEU A 235 6.15 -17.98 -0.30
C LEU A 235 6.80 -19.35 -0.03
N PRO A 236 6.22 -20.23 0.81
CA PRO A 236 6.82 -21.50 1.20
C PRO A 236 7.28 -22.37 0.02
N LEU A 237 6.44 -22.46 -1.03
CA LEU A 237 6.79 -23.25 -2.22
C LEU A 237 7.97 -22.64 -3.00
N ALA A 238 8.02 -21.30 -3.11
CA ALA A 238 9.14 -20.64 -3.78
C ALA A 238 10.45 -20.81 -3.01
N LEU A 239 10.38 -20.69 -1.69
CA LEU A 239 11.54 -20.92 -0.80
C LEU A 239 12.04 -22.36 -0.91
N SER A 240 11.13 -23.34 -0.96
CA SER A 240 11.48 -24.77 -1.11
C SER A 240 12.19 -25.03 -2.44
N GLN A 241 11.67 -24.49 -3.53
CA GLN A 241 12.28 -24.66 -4.86
C GLN A 241 13.61 -23.91 -4.99
N ALA A 242 13.70 -22.69 -4.46
CA ALA A 242 14.95 -21.92 -4.46
C ALA A 242 16.04 -22.65 -3.64
N ALA A 243 15.69 -23.13 -2.44
CA ALA A 243 16.63 -23.89 -1.61
C ALA A 243 17.10 -25.19 -2.30
N ALA A 244 16.21 -25.85 -3.05
CA ALA A 244 16.58 -27.02 -3.83
C ALA A 244 17.60 -26.69 -4.94
N VAL A 245 17.43 -25.57 -5.65
CA VAL A 245 18.39 -25.10 -6.67
C VAL A 245 19.70 -24.65 -6.05
N VAL A 246 19.66 -23.92 -4.91
CA VAL A 246 20.86 -23.54 -4.15
C VAL A 246 21.69 -24.77 -3.79
N ILE A 247 21.03 -25.84 -3.34
CA ILE A 247 21.68 -27.12 -3.00
C ILE A 247 22.20 -27.81 -4.25
N ASP A 248 21.38 -27.97 -5.30
CA ASP A 248 21.74 -28.74 -6.51
C ASP A 248 22.88 -28.08 -7.31
N GLN A 249 22.88 -26.74 -7.37
CA GLN A 249 23.89 -25.97 -8.11
C GLN A 249 25.08 -25.56 -7.23
N ALA A 250 25.07 -25.87 -5.93
CA ALA A 250 26.08 -25.46 -4.94
C ALA A 250 26.41 -23.96 -4.98
N VAL A 251 25.37 -23.10 -5.04
CA VAL A 251 25.48 -21.63 -5.09
C VAL A 251 25.04 -21.00 -3.78
N SER A 252 25.43 -19.73 -3.54
CA SER A 252 24.95 -18.96 -2.38
C SER A 252 23.55 -18.35 -2.61
N CYS A 253 22.88 -17.94 -1.52
CA CYS A 253 21.65 -17.17 -1.61
C CYS A 253 21.88 -15.83 -2.35
N THR A 254 23.07 -15.24 -2.24
CA THR A 254 23.47 -14.02 -2.95
C THR A 254 23.47 -14.25 -4.46
N GLU A 255 24.16 -15.28 -4.95
CA GLU A 255 24.21 -15.64 -6.37
C GLU A 255 22.83 -16.00 -6.93
N TYR A 256 22.02 -16.74 -6.16
CA TYR A 256 20.65 -17.06 -6.59
C TYR A 256 19.78 -15.79 -6.68
N ARG A 257 19.97 -14.81 -5.80
CA ARG A 257 19.29 -13.51 -5.88
C ARG A 257 19.67 -12.73 -7.14
N GLU A 258 20.95 -12.75 -7.53
CA GLU A 258 21.39 -12.15 -8.80
C GLU A 258 20.72 -12.82 -10.00
N TRP A 259 20.63 -14.16 -9.99
CA TRP A 259 19.89 -14.90 -11.03
C TRP A 259 18.41 -14.55 -11.04
N PHE A 260 17.83 -14.40 -9.86
CA PHE A 260 16.41 -14.02 -9.73
C PHE A 260 16.15 -12.59 -10.17
N ALA A 261 17.07 -11.67 -9.96
CA ALA A 261 16.99 -10.27 -10.39
C ALA A 261 17.12 -10.15 -11.92
N ASP A 262 17.85 -11.05 -12.56
CA ASP A 262 17.94 -11.11 -14.02
C ASP A 262 16.59 -11.54 -14.63
N ARG A 263 15.86 -10.54 -15.13
CA ARG A 263 14.52 -10.73 -15.73
C ARG A 263 14.55 -11.50 -17.05
N THR A 264 15.70 -11.62 -17.70
CA THR A 264 15.85 -12.41 -18.92
C THR A 264 15.78 -13.90 -18.66
N ARG A 265 16.12 -14.36 -17.45
CA ARG A 265 15.97 -15.76 -17.03
C ARG A 265 14.52 -16.13 -16.82
N LYS A 266 14.10 -17.23 -17.43
CA LYS A 266 12.72 -17.73 -17.30
C LYS A 266 12.49 -18.39 -15.94
N LEU A 267 11.26 -18.29 -15.41
CA LEU A 267 10.90 -18.92 -14.13
C LEU A 267 11.12 -20.44 -14.11
N ASN A 268 11.00 -21.14 -15.23
CA ASN A 268 11.27 -22.56 -15.31
C ASN A 268 12.77 -22.91 -15.19
N GLU A 269 13.67 -21.97 -15.42
CA GLU A 269 15.11 -22.12 -15.19
C GLU A 269 15.46 -21.86 -13.71
N LEU A 270 14.75 -20.94 -13.08
CA LEU A 270 14.90 -20.62 -11.66
C LEU A 270 14.18 -21.65 -10.75
N PHE A 271 13.12 -22.27 -11.26
CA PHE A 271 12.30 -23.26 -10.56
C PHE A 271 12.09 -24.49 -11.46
N PRO A 272 13.13 -25.27 -11.74
CA PRO A 272 13.03 -26.43 -12.60
C PRO A 272 12.10 -27.52 -12.00
N THR A 273 11.43 -28.28 -12.85
CA THR A 273 10.45 -29.29 -12.44
C THR A 273 11.08 -30.50 -11.74
N ASP A 274 12.34 -30.75 -11.99
CA ASP A 274 13.16 -31.82 -11.39
C ASP A 274 13.78 -31.45 -10.04
N ALA A 275 13.86 -30.13 -9.72
CA ALA A 275 14.27 -29.67 -8.39
C ALA A 275 13.14 -29.76 -7.34
N ASN A 276 12.28 -30.76 -7.43
CA ASN A 276 11.06 -30.89 -6.60
C ASN A 276 11.33 -31.75 -5.35
N ALA A 277 12.01 -31.17 -4.35
CA ALA A 277 12.45 -31.86 -3.14
C ALA A 277 11.29 -32.38 -2.24
N ASP A 278 10.10 -31.76 -2.33
CA ASP A 278 8.98 -32.03 -1.42
C ASP A 278 7.76 -32.68 -2.13
N GLY A 279 7.92 -33.24 -3.32
CA GLY A 279 6.89 -34.00 -4.01
C GLY A 279 5.70 -33.20 -4.57
N TYR A 280 5.86 -31.91 -4.81
CA TYR A 280 4.81 -31.07 -5.41
C TYR A 280 4.59 -31.42 -6.89
N ALA A 281 3.35 -31.72 -7.28
CA ALA A 281 3.02 -32.17 -8.63
C ALA A 281 3.05 -31.11 -9.72
N LYS A 282 3.07 -29.82 -9.34
CA LYS A 282 2.98 -28.67 -10.27
C LYS A 282 3.95 -27.56 -9.86
N THR A 283 4.64 -26.97 -10.86
CA THR A 283 5.47 -25.78 -10.62
C THR A 283 4.61 -24.57 -10.30
N ILE A 284 5.23 -23.56 -9.69
CA ILE A 284 4.60 -22.27 -9.40
C ILE A 284 3.94 -21.67 -10.66
N ALA A 285 4.68 -21.63 -11.78
CA ALA A 285 4.19 -21.06 -13.05
C ALA A 285 2.96 -21.80 -13.59
N THR A 286 2.98 -23.13 -13.62
CA THR A 286 1.84 -23.94 -14.10
C THR A 286 0.59 -23.76 -13.27
N THR A 287 0.75 -23.60 -11.97
CA THR A 287 -0.36 -23.38 -11.02
C THR A 287 -1.12 -22.09 -11.30
N TRP A 288 -0.41 -21.01 -11.64
CA TRP A 288 -1.03 -19.72 -11.91
C TRP A 288 -1.69 -19.62 -13.27
N VAL A 289 -1.08 -20.21 -14.31
CA VAL A 289 -1.70 -20.25 -15.65
C VAL A 289 -3.07 -20.95 -15.59
N LEU A 290 -3.16 -22.09 -14.92
CA LEU A 290 -4.45 -22.80 -14.75
C LEU A 290 -5.48 -21.97 -13.96
N ALA A 291 -5.04 -21.19 -12.97
CA ALA A 291 -5.95 -20.35 -12.20
C ALA A 291 -6.48 -19.18 -13.05
N ILE A 292 -5.66 -18.60 -13.94
CA ILE A 292 -6.09 -17.53 -14.87
C ILE A 292 -7.09 -18.10 -15.89
N ASP A 293 -6.83 -19.28 -16.45
CA ASP A 293 -7.78 -19.94 -17.36
C ASP A 293 -9.14 -20.18 -16.68
N THR A 294 -9.12 -20.58 -15.42
CA THR A 294 -10.34 -20.75 -14.63
C THR A 294 -11.04 -19.40 -14.38
N ALA A 295 -10.28 -18.32 -14.11
CA ALA A 295 -10.84 -16.99 -13.92
C ALA A 295 -11.56 -16.48 -15.18
N ASP A 296 -10.98 -16.70 -16.35
CA ASP A 296 -11.59 -16.34 -17.65
C ASP A 296 -12.92 -17.08 -17.91
N GLN A 297 -13.09 -18.29 -17.34
CA GLN A 297 -14.34 -19.05 -17.47
C GLN A 297 -15.44 -18.57 -16.50
N LEU A 298 -15.05 -18.01 -15.37
CA LEU A 298 -15.99 -17.50 -14.35
C LEU A 298 -16.61 -16.17 -14.71
N GLU A 299 -16.04 -15.46 -15.67
CA GLU A 299 -16.42 -14.11 -16.03
C GLU A 299 -16.78 -14.08 -17.51
N PRO A 300 -18.05 -13.69 -17.85
CA PRO A 300 -18.57 -13.86 -19.21
C PRO A 300 -17.85 -13.02 -20.26
N LEU A 301 -17.15 -11.97 -19.85
CA LEU A 301 -16.47 -11.06 -20.79
C LEU A 301 -14.97 -11.38 -20.97
N ARG A 302 -14.45 -12.39 -20.30
CA ARG A 302 -13.03 -12.79 -20.34
C ARG A 302 -12.05 -11.64 -19.98
N LEU A 303 -12.47 -10.75 -19.08
CA LEU A 303 -11.68 -9.60 -18.64
C LEU A 303 -10.61 -9.96 -17.62
N SER A 304 -10.69 -11.15 -17.00
CA SER A 304 -9.80 -11.55 -15.92
C SER A 304 -8.35 -11.63 -16.38
N ARG A 305 -8.08 -12.21 -17.55
CA ARG A 305 -6.72 -12.32 -18.09
C ARG A 305 -6.08 -10.96 -18.39
N PRO A 306 -6.67 -10.07 -19.22
CA PRO A 306 -6.06 -8.77 -19.50
C PRO A 306 -5.94 -7.92 -18.23
N LEU A 307 -6.86 -8.02 -17.29
CA LEU A 307 -6.78 -7.30 -16.02
C LEU A 307 -5.64 -7.82 -15.14
N ALA A 308 -5.43 -9.15 -15.09
CA ALA A 308 -4.28 -9.75 -14.39
C ALA A 308 -2.95 -9.37 -15.07
N THR A 309 -2.93 -9.29 -16.39
CA THR A 309 -1.75 -8.84 -17.16
C THR A 309 -1.40 -7.38 -16.82
N LEU A 310 -2.40 -6.50 -16.78
CA LEU A 310 -2.18 -5.12 -16.34
C LEU A 310 -1.71 -5.05 -14.87
N ALA A 311 -2.31 -5.87 -14.00
CA ALA A 311 -1.92 -5.91 -12.59
C ALA A 311 -0.48 -6.41 -12.37
N ALA A 312 0.03 -7.25 -13.27
CA ALA A 312 1.40 -7.77 -13.23
C ALA A 312 2.47 -6.69 -13.46
N CYS A 313 2.10 -5.54 -14.03
CA CYS A 313 3.01 -4.41 -14.24
C CYS A 313 3.25 -3.56 -12.98
N PHE A 314 2.46 -3.74 -11.93
CA PHE A 314 2.45 -2.87 -10.76
C PHE A 314 3.12 -3.47 -9.51
N ASP A 315 3.23 -2.63 -8.48
CA ASP A 315 3.88 -2.98 -7.22
C ASP A 315 3.13 -4.09 -6.47
N PRO A 316 3.78 -5.19 -6.12
CA PRO A 316 3.20 -6.24 -5.28
C PRO A 316 2.72 -5.74 -3.90
N ALA A 317 3.30 -4.66 -3.38
CA ALA A 317 2.86 -4.01 -2.14
C ALA A 317 1.44 -3.47 -2.24
N GLY A 318 1.00 -3.10 -3.46
CA GLY A 318 -0.37 -2.73 -3.76
C GLY A 318 -0.51 -1.61 -4.78
N THR A 319 -1.63 -1.66 -5.49
CA THR A 319 -2.03 -0.65 -6.47
C THR A 319 -3.43 -0.16 -6.13
N PRO A 320 -3.69 1.14 -6.13
CA PRO A 320 -5.05 1.66 -5.90
C PRO A 320 -6.05 1.11 -6.94
N GLU A 321 -7.25 0.72 -6.49
CA GLU A 321 -8.31 0.24 -7.40
C GLU A 321 -8.63 1.24 -8.52
N ALA A 322 -8.49 2.55 -8.23
CA ALA A 322 -8.71 3.63 -9.18
C ALA A 322 -7.88 3.49 -10.47
N VAL A 323 -6.68 2.89 -10.40
CA VAL A 323 -5.84 2.61 -11.57
C VAL A 323 -6.52 1.66 -12.54
N TYR A 324 -7.12 0.57 -12.04
CA TYR A 324 -7.79 -0.44 -12.86
C TYR A 324 -9.15 0.00 -13.39
N THR A 325 -9.72 1.06 -12.82
CA THR A 325 -11.00 1.64 -13.21
C THR A 325 -10.85 2.98 -13.93
N SER A 326 -9.61 3.38 -14.23
CA SER A 326 -9.27 4.56 -15.02
C SER A 326 -9.65 4.36 -16.48
N GLU A 327 -9.87 5.45 -17.22
CA GLU A 327 -10.22 5.39 -18.64
C GLU A 327 -9.19 4.64 -19.49
N PRO A 328 -7.85 4.85 -19.35
CA PRO A 328 -6.86 4.08 -20.11
C PRO A 328 -6.93 2.57 -19.83
N ALA A 329 -7.15 2.18 -18.57
CA ALA A 329 -7.31 0.78 -18.22
C ALA A 329 -8.59 0.18 -18.82
N LEU A 330 -9.71 0.89 -18.78
CA LEU A 330 -10.99 0.43 -19.36
C LEU A 330 -10.92 0.33 -20.88
N GLN A 331 -10.24 1.26 -21.56
CA GLN A 331 -9.99 1.20 -23.00
C GLN A 331 -9.11 0.01 -23.38
N TYR A 332 -8.05 -0.25 -22.61
CA TYR A 332 -7.22 -1.45 -22.78
C TYR A 332 -8.05 -2.73 -22.65
N LEU A 333 -8.85 -2.86 -21.60
CA LEU A 333 -9.70 -4.03 -21.38
C LEU A 333 -10.73 -4.22 -22.52
N ALA A 334 -11.29 -3.15 -23.03
CA ALA A 334 -12.21 -3.18 -24.17
C ALA A 334 -11.53 -3.68 -25.45
N ALA A 335 -10.33 -3.17 -25.75
CA ALA A 335 -9.53 -3.56 -26.92
C ALA A 335 -9.14 -5.05 -26.88
N GLU A 336 -8.64 -5.54 -25.73
CA GLU A 336 -8.21 -6.93 -25.56
C GLU A 336 -9.37 -7.95 -25.66
N THR A 337 -10.59 -7.52 -25.34
CA THR A 337 -11.77 -8.40 -25.37
C THR A 337 -12.69 -8.18 -26.58
N GLY A 338 -12.33 -7.24 -27.46
CA GLY A 338 -13.13 -6.89 -28.62
C GLY A 338 -14.48 -6.25 -28.30
N GLN A 339 -14.57 -5.60 -27.13
CA GLN A 339 -15.78 -4.89 -26.69
C GLN A 339 -15.74 -3.43 -27.07
N GLU A 340 -16.91 -2.84 -27.31
CA GLU A 340 -17.02 -1.40 -27.60
C GLU A 340 -16.73 -0.55 -26.37
N LEU A 341 -17.14 -1.01 -25.19
CA LEU A 341 -16.97 -0.30 -23.91
C LEU A 341 -16.95 -1.27 -22.72
N VAL A 342 -16.02 -1.06 -21.79
CA VAL A 342 -15.99 -1.74 -20.48
C VAL A 342 -16.33 -0.72 -19.39
N SER A 343 -17.34 -1.04 -18.56
CA SER A 343 -17.72 -0.16 -17.43
C SER A 343 -16.87 -0.40 -16.19
N ILE A 344 -16.78 0.60 -15.31
CA ILE A 344 -16.15 0.48 -13.98
C ILE A 344 -16.73 -0.70 -13.19
N ALA A 345 -18.05 -0.88 -13.23
CA ALA A 345 -18.72 -1.98 -12.54
C ALA A 345 -18.28 -3.35 -13.06
N THR A 346 -18.01 -3.44 -14.36
CA THR A 346 -17.55 -4.66 -15.02
C THR A 346 -16.08 -4.97 -14.69
N ALA A 347 -15.20 -3.96 -14.70
CA ALA A 347 -13.81 -4.11 -14.25
C ALA A 347 -13.74 -4.57 -12.79
N ARG A 348 -14.54 -4.01 -11.90
CA ARG A 348 -14.66 -4.46 -10.51
C ARG A 348 -15.15 -5.91 -10.36
N LYS A 349 -16.03 -6.39 -11.26
CA LYS A 349 -16.42 -7.81 -11.27
C LYS A 349 -15.24 -8.71 -11.63
N ALA A 350 -14.44 -8.32 -12.62
CA ALA A 350 -13.24 -9.08 -13.00
C ALA A 350 -12.19 -9.08 -11.87
N LEU A 351 -11.97 -7.96 -11.17
CA LEU A 351 -11.12 -7.92 -9.96
C LEU A 351 -11.62 -8.90 -8.88
N ARG A 352 -12.93 -8.99 -8.69
CA ARG A 352 -13.50 -9.96 -7.73
C ARG A 352 -13.31 -11.41 -8.19
N ALA A 353 -13.38 -11.69 -9.50
CA ALA A 353 -13.10 -13.03 -10.03
C ALA A 353 -11.64 -13.43 -9.78
N LEU A 354 -10.69 -12.54 -10.04
CA LEU A 354 -9.27 -12.74 -9.72
C LEU A 354 -9.03 -12.94 -8.20
N ASN A 355 -9.66 -12.11 -7.36
CA ASN A 355 -9.58 -12.25 -5.91
C ASN A 355 -10.19 -13.56 -5.40
N ARG A 356 -11.28 -14.02 -6.01
CA ARG A 356 -11.96 -15.27 -5.68
C ARG A 356 -11.06 -16.49 -5.89
N LEU A 357 -10.17 -16.44 -6.88
CA LEU A 357 -9.19 -17.48 -7.17
C LEU A 357 -7.81 -17.22 -6.54
N SER A 358 -7.71 -16.22 -5.65
CA SER A 358 -6.47 -15.83 -4.97
C SER A 358 -5.31 -15.49 -5.92
N LEU A 359 -5.62 -15.01 -7.12
CA LEU A 359 -4.64 -14.45 -8.06
C LEU A 359 -4.24 -13.03 -7.68
N VAL A 360 -5.18 -12.29 -7.11
CA VAL A 360 -4.94 -11.01 -6.45
C VAL A 360 -5.59 -11.01 -5.06
N THR A 361 -5.14 -10.13 -4.20
CA THR A 361 -5.87 -9.75 -2.98
C THR A 361 -6.50 -8.38 -3.23
N HIS A 362 -7.83 -8.31 -3.21
CA HIS A 362 -8.56 -7.06 -3.40
C HIS A 362 -9.30 -6.71 -2.10
N ASP A 363 -8.81 -5.68 -1.41
CA ASP A 363 -9.43 -5.15 -0.20
C ASP A 363 -10.20 -3.87 -0.51
N ALA A 364 -11.49 -4.04 -0.80
CA ALA A 364 -12.40 -2.94 -1.12
C ALA A 364 -12.84 -2.11 0.12
N ARG A 365 -12.46 -2.54 1.35
CA ARG A 365 -12.80 -1.84 2.60
C ARG A 365 -11.65 -0.99 3.11
N GLN A 366 -10.45 -1.22 2.61
CA GLN A 366 -9.27 -0.40 2.92
C GLN A 366 -9.43 0.98 2.26
N GLU A 367 -8.93 2.03 2.90
CA GLU A 367 -8.83 3.35 2.31
C GLU A 367 -7.36 3.73 2.10
N PRO A 368 -6.91 3.85 0.83
CA PRO A 368 -7.66 3.61 -0.42
C PRO A 368 -7.89 2.11 -0.70
N PRO A 369 -8.96 1.74 -1.43
CA PRO A 369 -9.15 0.38 -1.91
C PRO A 369 -7.96 -0.07 -2.75
N THR A 370 -7.38 -1.23 -2.40
CA THR A 370 -6.09 -1.66 -2.92
C THR A 370 -6.16 -3.07 -3.52
N VAL A 371 -5.47 -3.25 -4.63
CA VAL A 371 -5.28 -4.56 -5.29
C VAL A 371 -3.81 -4.94 -5.18
N ARG A 372 -3.52 -6.15 -4.71
CA ARG A 372 -2.16 -6.70 -4.58
C ARG A 372 -2.03 -7.97 -5.40
N MET A 373 -0.97 -8.09 -6.18
CA MET A 373 -0.60 -9.32 -6.88
C MET A 373 0.77 -9.78 -6.38
N HIS A 374 0.90 -11.08 -6.09
CA HIS A 374 2.18 -11.62 -5.66
C HIS A 374 3.23 -11.48 -6.78
N ASN A 375 4.46 -11.07 -6.45
CA ASN A 375 5.53 -10.79 -7.43
C ASN A 375 5.76 -11.95 -8.41
N LEU A 376 5.83 -13.20 -7.91
CA LEU A 376 6.01 -14.38 -8.76
C LEU A 376 4.81 -14.63 -9.69
N THR A 377 3.58 -14.30 -9.27
CA THR A 377 2.40 -14.37 -10.13
C THR A 377 2.51 -13.37 -11.27
N GLY A 378 2.86 -12.13 -10.96
CA GLY A 378 3.08 -11.06 -11.96
C GLY A 378 4.19 -11.45 -12.94
N ARG A 379 5.34 -11.92 -12.44
CA ARG A 379 6.45 -12.38 -13.29
C ARG A 379 6.04 -13.55 -14.21
N ALA A 380 5.29 -14.52 -13.70
CA ALA A 380 4.79 -15.64 -14.51
C ALA A 380 3.88 -15.18 -15.66
N ILE A 381 3.03 -14.19 -15.40
CA ILE A 381 2.16 -13.60 -16.42
C ILE A 381 2.99 -12.84 -17.46
N LEU A 382 3.86 -11.93 -17.04
CA LEU A 382 4.64 -11.10 -17.97
C LEU A 382 5.58 -11.92 -18.85
N GLN A 383 6.13 -13.04 -18.38
CA GLN A 383 6.99 -13.92 -19.17
C GLN A 383 6.24 -14.64 -20.33
N THR A 384 4.92 -14.59 -20.36
CA THR A 384 4.13 -15.08 -21.51
C THR A 384 3.97 -14.05 -22.62
N HIS A 385 4.44 -12.82 -22.42
CA HIS A 385 4.32 -11.69 -23.35
C HIS A 385 5.68 -11.34 -23.97
N THR A 386 5.66 -10.74 -25.16
CA THR A 386 6.87 -10.21 -25.79
C THR A 386 7.29 -8.90 -25.14
N ASN A 387 8.55 -8.48 -25.34
CA ASN A 387 9.00 -7.17 -24.86
C ASN A 387 8.15 -6.02 -25.42
N GLU A 388 7.71 -6.13 -26.68
CA GLU A 388 6.86 -5.14 -27.33
C GLU A 388 5.47 -5.04 -26.66
N ASP A 389 4.90 -6.18 -26.26
CA ASP A 389 3.66 -6.20 -25.47
C ASP A 389 3.84 -5.58 -24.09
N ILE A 390 4.99 -5.85 -23.44
CA ILE A 390 5.31 -5.29 -22.12
C ILE A 390 5.45 -3.78 -22.21
N THR A 391 6.18 -3.25 -23.20
CA THR A 391 6.31 -1.80 -23.43
C THR A 391 4.94 -1.16 -23.63
N ARG A 392 4.08 -1.78 -24.47
CA ARG A 392 2.69 -1.30 -24.66
C ARG A 392 1.89 -1.27 -23.36
N LEU A 393 2.02 -2.31 -22.55
CA LEU A 393 1.34 -2.43 -21.25
C LEU A 393 1.84 -1.38 -20.25
N VAL A 394 3.15 -1.12 -20.23
CA VAL A 394 3.74 -0.09 -19.37
C VAL A 394 3.24 1.30 -19.74
N HIS A 395 3.12 1.65 -21.02
CA HIS A 395 2.51 2.92 -21.43
C HIS A 395 1.06 3.05 -20.96
N ILE A 396 0.26 1.97 -21.06
CA ILE A 396 -1.11 1.96 -20.54
C ILE A 396 -1.13 2.12 -19.03
N ALA A 397 -0.23 1.41 -18.33
CA ALA A 397 -0.10 1.48 -16.87
C ALA A 397 0.31 2.89 -16.40
N ILE A 398 1.23 3.55 -17.11
CA ILE A 398 1.63 4.95 -16.85
C ILE A 398 0.42 5.88 -17.00
N ALA A 399 -0.33 5.77 -18.09
CA ALA A 399 -1.51 6.61 -18.32
C ALA A 399 -2.60 6.36 -17.27
N ALA A 400 -2.82 5.10 -16.88
CA ALA A 400 -3.77 4.72 -15.85
C ALA A 400 -3.36 5.25 -14.46
N LEU A 401 -2.07 5.19 -14.14
CA LEU A 401 -1.52 5.71 -12.89
C LEU A 401 -1.61 7.24 -12.84
N ASP A 402 -1.29 7.93 -13.94
CA ASP A 402 -1.36 9.39 -14.06
C ASP A 402 -2.79 9.90 -13.85
N GLN A 403 -3.78 9.25 -14.45
CA GLN A 403 -5.19 9.61 -14.26
C GLN A 403 -5.69 9.32 -12.84
N ALA A 404 -5.22 8.23 -12.20
CA ALA A 404 -5.58 7.89 -10.83
C ALA A 404 -4.90 8.81 -9.80
N TRP A 405 -3.87 9.57 -10.19
CA TRP A 405 -3.14 10.48 -9.31
C TRP A 405 -3.99 11.71 -9.00
N PRO A 406 -4.34 11.99 -7.73
CA PRO A 406 -5.16 13.14 -7.39
C PRO A 406 -4.40 14.45 -7.66
N GLN A 407 -5.13 15.51 -8.01
CA GLN A 407 -4.53 16.85 -8.15
C GLN A 407 -4.05 17.42 -6.81
N ILE A 408 -4.70 17.03 -5.72
CA ILE A 408 -4.35 17.41 -4.35
C ILE A 408 -4.16 16.13 -3.54
N GLU A 409 -2.96 15.94 -3.02
CA GLU A 409 -2.60 14.80 -2.21
C GLU A 409 -2.99 15.05 -0.75
N ASN A 410 -4.08 14.46 -0.32
CA ASN A 410 -4.60 14.53 1.05
C ASN A 410 -4.59 13.18 1.77
N ASN A 411 -4.11 12.13 1.12
CA ASN A 411 -3.99 10.79 1.66
C ASN A 411 -2.55 10.27 1.49
N PRO A 412 -1.73 10.29 2.56
CA PRO A 412 -0.33 9.86 2.49
C PRO A 412 -0.15 8.42 2.03
N ALA A 413 -1.05 7.49 2.42
CA ALA A 413 -1.00 6.09 2.01
C ALA A 413 -1.24 5.93 0.50
N LEU A 414 -2.20 6.69 -0.06
CA LEU A 414 -2.41 6.72 -1.51
C LEU A 414 -1.19 7.26 -2.24
N SER A 415 -0.62 8.37 -1.77
CA SER A 415 0.58 8.98 -2.38
C SER A 415 1.78 8.04 -2.36
N GLU A 416 1.98 7.28 -1.27
CA GLU A 416 3.03 6.27 -1.16
C GLU A 416 2.84 5.14 -2.17
N LEU A 417 1.63 4.59 -2.29
CA LEU A 417 1.31 3.56 -3.29
C LEU A 417 1.57 4.05 -4.72
N LEU A 418 1.17 5.29 -5.05
CA LEU A 418 1.38 5.84 -6.39
C LEU A 418 2.87 6.02 -6.71
N ARG A 419 3.69 6.47 -5.76
CA ARG A 419 5.15 6.55 -5.89
C ARG A 419 5.79 5.16 -6.05
N GLY A 420 5.39 4.17 -5.24
CA GLY A 420 5.86 2.79 -5.34
C GLY A 420 5.58 2.20 -6.72
N ASN A 421 4.36 2.35 -7.21
CA ASN A 421 3.97 1.88 -8.53
C ASN A 421 4.75 2.58 -9.66
N THR A 422 5.03 3.89 -9.54
CA THR A 422 5.90 4.61 -10.50
C THR A 422 7.30 4.01 -10.53
N ALA A 423 7.88 3.69 -9.38
CA ALA A 423 9.21 3.09 -9.30
C ALA A 423 9.25 1.69 -9.94
N VAL A 424 8.21 0.88 -9.75
CA VAL A 424 8.11 -0.46 -10.37
C VAL A 424 7.97 -0.37 -11.89
N LEU A 425 7.12 0.51 -12.40
CA LEU A 425 6.99 0.72 -13.85
C LEU A 425 8.32 1.17 -14.49
N ARG A 426 9.05 2.08 -13.82
CA ARG A 426 10.38 2.53 -14.26
C ARG A 426 11.42 1.39 -14.28
N GLN A 427 11.35 0.45 -13.35
CA GLN A 427 12.22 -0.75 -13.35
C GLN A 427 11.79 -1.77 -14.40
N LEU A 428 10.49 -1.87 -14.69
CA LEU A 428 9.96 -2.85 -15.64
C LEU A 428 10.36 -2.53 -17.08
N ASP A 429 10.23 -1.27 -17.47
CA ASP A 429 10.65 -0.77 -18.77
C ASP A 429 11.15 0.68 -18.62
N PRO A 430 12.48 0.87 -18.40
CA PRO A 430 13.05 2.21 -18.28
C PRO A 430 12.81 3.06 -19.53
N ASP A 431 12.86 2.46 -20.72
CA ASP A 431 12.73 3.20 -21.98
C ASP A 431 11.32 3.73 -22.20
N ALA A 432 10.30 3.05 -21.69
CA ALA A 432 8.91 3.51 -21.75
C ALA A 432 8.65 4.80 -20.94
N MET A 433 9.57 5.20 -20.06
CA MET A 433 9.50 6.48 -19.35
C MET A 433 9.91 7.67 -20.21
N TRP A 434 10.59 7.42 -21.34
CA TRP A 434 11.17 8.42 -22.23
C TRP A 434 10.51 8.32 -23.60
N GLY A 435 9.70 9.30 -23.93
CA GLY A 435 9.02 9.32 -25.21
C GLY A 435 7.68 8.57 -25.22
N GLY A 436 6.57 9.31 -25.18
CA GLY A 436 5.27 8.81 -25.58
C GLY A 436 5.23 8.48 -27.10
N LYS A 437 4.04 8.21 -27.63
CA LYS A 437 3.80 7.87 -29.05
C LYS A 437 4.50 8.78 -30.07
N ASP A 438 4.88 10.00 -29.67
CA ASP A 438 5.51 11.04 -30.47
C ASP A 438 6.98 11.34 -30.08
N ASN A 439 7.60 10.55 -29.22
CA ASN A 439 9.00 10.65 -28.76
C ASN A 439 9.38 12.00 -28.10
N ASP A 440 8.41 12.73 -27.54
CA ASP A 440 8.56 14.08 -27.03
C ASP A 440 8.33 14.17 -25.51
N GLY A 441 9.28 13.66 -24.70
CA GLY A 441 9.29 14.04 -23.28
C GLY A 441 9.32 12.92 -22.25
N VAL A 442 9.21 13.33 -21.01
CA VAL A 442 9.25 12.49 -19.81
C VAL A 442 7.84 12.11 -19.40
N ALA A 443 7.61 10.86 -19.00
CA ALA A 443 6.34 10.46 -18.42
C ALA A 443 5.98 11.33 -17.20
N SER A 444 4.78 11.92 -17.21
CA SER A 444 4.28 12.88 -16.21
C SER A 444 4.34 12.33 -14.77
N VAL A 445 4.16 11.02 -14.60
CA VAL A 445 4.23 10.33 -13.30
C VAL A 445 5.60 10.48 -12.61
N LEU A 446 6.71 10.65 -13.36
CA LEU A 446 8.02 10.91 -12.78
C LEU A 446 8.07 12.27 -12.09
N PHE A 447 7.55 13.32 -12.74
CA PHE A 447 7.45 14.66 -12.11
C PHE A 447 6.47 14.67 -10.94
N ARG A 448 5.35 13.95 -11.06
CA ARG A 448 4.37 13.81 -9.96
C ARG A 448 4.98 13.11 -8.75
N SER A 449 5.74 12.02 -8.96
CA SER A 449 6.42 11.28 -7.90
C SER A 449 7.38 12.17 -7.10
N GLY A 450 8.24 12.94 -7.79
CA GLY A 450 9.15 13.87 -7.14
C GLY A 450 8.44 15.01 -6.37
N ARG A 451 7.36 15.57 -6.93
CA ARG A 451 6.54 16.60 -6.24
C ARG A 451 5.79 16.02 -5.06
N SER A 452 5.30 14.78 -5.16
CA SER A 452 4.66 14.05 -4.07
C SER A 452 5.59 13.86 -2.87
N LEU A 453 6.88 13.61 -3.08
CA LEU A 453 7.87 13.59 -1.99
C LEU A 453 7.94 14.93 -1.27
N LEU A 454 7.93 16.04 -2.01
CA LEU A 454 7.94 17.40 -1.42
C LEU A 454 6.65 17.69 -0.65
N SER A 455 5.50 17.31 -1.20
CA SER A 455 4.19 17.46 -0.54
C SER A 455 4.08 16.65 0.76
N ALA A 456 4.77 15.50 0.82
CA ALA A 456 4.87 14.66 2.01
C ALA A 456 5.94 15.15 3.02
N GLY A 457 6.61 16.28 2.74
CA GLY A 457 7.69 16.81 3.60
C GLY A 457 9.01 16.02 3.51
N LEU A 458 9.12 15.05 2.59
CA LEU A 458 10.31 14.21 2.37
C LEU A 458 11.34 14.94 1.50
N VAL A 459 11.88 16.05 2.04
CA VAL A 459 12.70 16.99 1.26
C VAL A 459 14.03 16.37 0.80
N ALA A 460 14.72 15.62 1.67
CA ALA A 460 15.99 14.99 1.31
C ALA A 460 15.82 13.89 0.24
N PRO A 461 14.85 12.96 0.32
CA PRO A 461 14.50 12.06 -0.78
C PRO A 461 14.13 12.78 -2.08
N ALA A 462 13.38 13.87 -2.01
CA ALA A 462 13.02 14.65 -3.20
C ALA A 462 14.23 15.28 -3.90
N MET A 463 15.21 15.79 -3.13
CA MET A 463 16.46 16.32 -3.68
C MET A 463 17.28 15.23 -4.40
N ALA A 464 17.38 14.03 -3.83
CA ALA A 464 18.05 12.92 -4.47
C ALA A 464 17.31 12.53 -5.77
N TYR A 465 16.01 12.32 -5.68
CA TYR A 465 15.15 11.95 -6.79
C TYR A 465 15.26 12.92 -7.98
N PHE A 466 15.13 14.24 -7.73
CA PHE A 466 15.22 15.22 -8.82
C PHE A 466 16.64 15.40 -9.36
N ARG A 467 17.69 15.13 -8.58
CA ARG A 467 19.06 15.11 -9.08
C ARG A 467 19.22 13.99 -10.10
N ASP A 468 18.84 12.77 -9.73
CA ASP A 468 18.93 11.61 -10.62
C ASP A 468 18.06 11.84 -11.89
N LEU A 469 16.86 12.40 -11.72
CA LEU A 469 15.97 12.71 -12.85
C LEU A 469 16.56 13.78 -13.78
N VAL A 470 17.32 14.78 -13.28
CA VAL A 470 18.02 15.76 -14.13
C VAL A 470 19.08 15.10 -14.97
N ASP A 471 19.89 14.22 -14.38
CA ASP A 471 20.97 13.51 -15.07
C ASP A 471 20.37 12.58 -16.15
N GLU A 472 19.36 11.81 -15.84
CA GLU A 472 18.66 10.95 -16.79
C GLU A 472 18.00 11.73 -17.93
N CYS A 473 17.28 12.82 -17.61
CA CYS A 473 16.71 13.68 -18.65
C CYS A 473 17.79 14.25 -19.59
N ALA A 474 18.95 14.61 -19.04
CA ALA A 474 20.05 15.14 -19.84
C ALA A 474 20.64 14.06 -20.77
N ASP A 475 20.74 12.82 -20.28
CA ASP A 475 21.29 11.68 -21.06
C ASP A 475 20.32 11.24 -22.18
N HIS A 476 19.02 11.15 -21.87
CA HIS A 476 18.02 10.67 -22.86
C HIS A 476 17.52 11.74 -23.82
N LEU A 477 17.33 12.98 -23.37
CA LEU A 477 16.67 14.03 -24.13
C LEU A 477 17.62 15.19 -24.50
N GLY A 478 18.77 15.25 -23.82
CA GLY A 478 19.73 16.37 -23.96
C GLY A 478 19.49 17.50 -22.96
N THR A 479 20.52 18.31 -22.76
CA THR A 479 20.57 19.37 -21.71
C THR A 479 19.61 20.53 -21.94
N ASP A 480 19.19 20.73 -23.19
CA ASP A 480 18.35 21.87 -23.63
C ASP A 480 16.87 21.47 -23.78
N HIS A 481 16.52 20.19 -23.58
CA HIS A 481 15.15 19.74 -23.70
C HIS A 481 14.25 20.38 -22.63
N PRO A 482 13.00 20.78 -22.96
CA PRO A 482 12.07 21.41 -22.02
C PRO A 482 11.89 20.65 -20.71
N ASP A 483 11.85 19.31 -20.78
CA ASP A 483 11.68 18.46 -19.58
C ASP A 483 12.96 18.36 -18.74
N THR A 484 14.15 18.42 -19.36
CA THR A 484 15.42 18.56 -18.63
C THR A 484 15.44 19.88 -17.86
N LEU A 485 14.99 20.97 -18.49
CA LEU A 485 14.89 22.27 -17.84
C LEU A 485 13.82 22.27 -16.74
N THR A 486 12.73 21.51 -16.92
CA THR A 486 11.68 21.30 -15.90
C THR A 486 12.22 20.51 -14.70
N SER A 487 12.98 19.44 -14.94
CA SER A 487 13.64 18.65 -13.87
C SER A 487 14.60 19.52 -13.05
N ARG A 488 15.43 20.36 -13.72
CA ARG A 488 16.32 21.33 -13.06
C ARG A 488 15.55 22.35 -12.21
N ASN A 489 14.43 22.87 -12.72
CA ASN A 489 13.58 23.77 -11.97
C ASN A 489 13.00 23.12 -10.71
N ASN A 490 12.57 21.86 -10.81
CA ASN A 490 12.07 21.11 -9.67
C ASN A 490 13.19 20.75 -8.67
N LEU A 491 14.39 20.43 -9.11
CA LEU A 491 15.57 20.28 -8.24
C LEU A 491 15.89 21.59 -7.48
N ALA A 492 15.84 22.73 -8.17
CA ALA A 492 16.05 24.01 -7.53
C ALA A 492 14.97 24.32 -6.50
N TYR A 493 13.73 23.93 -6.77
CA TYR A 493 12.62 24.02 -5.80
C TYR A 493 12.87 23.12 -4.58
N ALA A 494 13.33 21.89 -4.78
CA ALA A 494 13.68 20.98 -3.68
C ALA A 494 14.82 21.55 -2.81
N TYR A 495 15.87 22.14 -3.41
CA TYR A 495 16.92 22.84 -2.66
C TYR A 495 16.36 24.04 -1.87
N ARG A 496 15.45 24.83 -2.44
CA ARG A 496 14.79 25.94 -1.73
C ARG A 496 13.99 25.42 -0.55
N SER A 497 13.23 24.35 -0.73
CA SER A 497 12.44 23.71 0.34
C SER A 497 13.32 23.16 1.47
N ALA A 498 14.55 22.74 1.15
CA ALA A 498 15.56 22.34 2.13
C ALA A 498 16.28 23.54 2.80
N GLY A 499 15.89 24.79 2.48
CA GLY A 499 16.59 25.98 2.93
C GLY A 499 17.99 26.21 2.29
N ASN A 500 18.39 25.35 1.33
CA ASN A 500 19.70 25.43 0.67
C ASN A 500 19.69 26.44 -0.48
N LEU A 501 19.58 27.73 -0.12
CA LEU A 501 19.45 28.82 -1.07
C LEU A 501 20.73 29.05 -1.89
N GLN A 502 21.89 28.68 -1.34
CA GLN A 502 23.18 28.77 -2.04
C GLN A 502 23.24 27.86 -3.28
N ARG A 503 22.51 26.74 -3.28
CA ARG A 503 22.38 25.86 -4.44
C ARG A 503 21.16 26.19 -5.30
N ALA A 504 20.05 26.57 -4.67
CA ALA A 504 18.79 26.86 -5.36
C ALA A 504 18.91 28.05 -6.32
N ILE A 505 19.45 29.20 -5.87
CA ILE A 505 19.50 30.43 -6.65
C ILE A 505 20.33 30.29 -7.93
N PRO A 506 21.59 29.81 -7.91
CA PRO A 506 22.36 29.61 -9.13
C PRO A 506 21.70 28.63 -10.11
N LEU A 507 21.05 27.58 -9.61
CA LEU A 507 20.37 26.62 -10.46
C LEU A 507 19.15 27.25 -11.15
N TYR A 508 18.33 28.02 -10.43
CA TYR A 508 17.24 28.80 -11.03
C TYR A 508 17.72 29.83 -12.05
N GLN A 509 18.81 30.56 -11.76
CA GLN A 509 19.41 31.53 -12.70
C GLN A 509 19.82 30.84 -14.00
N ARG A 510 20.55 29.73 -13.92
CA ARG A 510 20.96 28.96 -15.09
C ARG A 510 19.75 28.41 -15.85
N THR A 511 18.76 27.84 -15.14
CA THR A 511 17.55 27.30 -15.79
C THR A 511 16.74 28.37 -16.49
N LEU A 512 16.64 29.58 -15.90
CA LEU A 512 15.97 30.74 -16.54
C LEU A 512 16.69 31.18 -17.82
N ALA A 513 18.01 31.32 -17.76
CA ALA A 513 18.81 31.70 -18.92
C ALA A 513 18.71 30.69 -20.06
N ASP A 514 18.74 29.38 -19.74
CA ASP A 514 18.59 28.31 -20.73
C ASP A 514 17.16 28.33 -21.33
N ARG A 515 16.10 28.54 -20.51
CA ARG A 515 14.72 28.66 -21.01
C ARG A 515 14.50 29.90 -21.85
N GLU A 516 15.09 31.05 -21.51
CA GLU A 516 15.04 32.27 -22.35
C GLU A 516 15.70 32.04 -23.72
N ARG A 517 16.81 31.31 -23.76
CA ARG A 517 17.53 30.95 -25.00
C ARG A 517 16.76 29.95 -25.86
N VAL A 518 16.15 28.89 -25.23
CA VAL A 518 15.56 27.78 -25.96
C VAL A 518 14.09 28.03 -26.31
N LEU A 519 13.30 28.57 -25.35
CA LEU A 519 11.87 28.74 -25.48
C LEU A 519 11.47 30.19 -25.76
N GLY A 520 12.36 31.13 -25.46
CA GLY A 520 12.06 32.57 -25.54
C GLY A 520 11.57 33.14 -24.20
N ALA A 521 11.70 34.48 -24.07
CA ALA A 521 11.40 35.20 -22.84
C ALA A 521 9.91 35.18 -22.46
N ASP A 522 9.02 35.05 -23.44
CA ASP A 522 7.56 35.10 -23.29
C ASP A 522 6.92 33.71 -23.07
N HIS A 523 7.72 32.64 -23.14
CA HIS A 523 7.18 31.28 -22.96
C HIS A 523 6.66 31.07 -21.52
N PRO A 524 5.50 30.43 -21.30
CA PRO A 524 4.93 30.21 -19.98
C PRO A 524 5.90 29.59 -18.96
N ASP A 525 6.74 28.64 -19.41
CA ASP A 525 7.72 28.00 -18.53
C ASP A 525 8.89 28.93 -18.19
N THR A 526 9.29 29.82 -19.11
CA THR A 526 10.31 30.87 -18.83
C THR A 526 9.78 31.81 -17.77
N LEU A 527 8.53 32.29 -17.93
CA LEU A 527 7.87 33.14 -16.94
C LEU A 527 7.72 32.46 -15.58
N SER A 528 7.46 31.14 -15.58
CA SER A 528 7.41 30.33 -14.36
C SER A 528 8.77 30.19 -13.68
N SER A 529 9.87 30.00 -14.46
CA SER A 529 11.22 30.00 -13.89
C SER A 529 11.62 31.34 -13.29
N ARG A 530 11.25 32.46 -13.94
CA ARG A 530 11.50 33.81 -13.42
C ARG A 530 10.75 34.04 -12.09
N ASN A 531 9.50 33.62 -12.02
CA ASN A 531 8.71 33.66 -10.78
C ASN A 531 9.36 32.83 -9.64
N ASN A 532 9.87 31.64 -9.97
CA ASN A 532 10.51 30.74 -8.98
C ASN A 532 11.86 31.31 -8.51
N LEU A 533 12.64 31.94 -9.39
CA LEU A 533 13.87 32.64 -9.03
C LEU A 533 13.56 33.82 -8.08
N ALA A 534 12.50 34.60 -8.38
CA ALA A 534 12.05 35.66 -7.49
C ALA A 534 11.70 35.11 -6.09
N GLY A 535 10.99 33.95 -6.02
CA GLY A 535 10.71 33.27 -4.75
C GLY A 535 11.94 32.77 -4.00
N ALA A 536 12.99 32.39 -4.72
CA ALA A 536 14.26 32.00 -4.10
C ALA A 536 15.00 33.20 -3.52
N TYR A 537 15.00 34.36 -4.20
CA TYR A 537 15.55 35.59 -3.65
C TYR A 537 14.75 36.09 -2.45
N GLU A 538 13.39 36.00 -2.49
CA GLU A 538 12.55 36.32 -1.35
C GLU A 538 12.87 35.45 -0.12
N SER A 539 13.02 34.12 -0.34
CA SER A 539 13.42 33.18 0.72
C SER A 539 14.82 33.49 1.29
N ALA A 540 15.70 34.11 0.48
CA ALA A 540 17.01 34.61 0.90
C ALA A 540 16.96 36.00 1.54
N GLY A 541 15.76 36.59 1.74
CA GLY A 541 15.61 37.96 2.25
C GLY A 541 16.02 39.08 1.28
N ASP A 542 16.42 38.72 0.06
CA ASP A 542 16.86 39.69 -0.98
C ASP A 542 15.65 40.24 -1.75
N LEU A 543 14.85 41.01 -1.06
CA LEU A 543 13.65 41.62 -1.63
C LEU A 543 13.99 42.67 -2.71
N LYS A 544 15.24 43.18 -2.73
CA LYS A 544 15.69 44.12 -3.77
C LYS A 544 15.77 43.45 -5.15
N ARG A 545 16.14 42.17 -5.20
CA ARG A 545 16.15 41.37 -6.44
C ARG A 545 14.81 40.67 -6.69
N ALA A 546 14.10 40.27 -5.64
CA ALA A 546 12.84 39.52 -5.79
C ALA A 546 11.72 40.38 -6.39
N LEU A 547 11.48 41.59 -5.87
CA LEU A 547 10.36 42.44 -6.26
C LEU A 547 10.37 42.82 -7.75
N PRO A 548 11.48 43.30 -8.36
CA PRO A 548 11.50 43.63 -9.79
C PRO A 548 11.19 42.42 -10.68
N LEU A 549 11.66 41.21 -10.29
CA LEU A 549 11.38 39.98 -11.04
C LEU A 549 9.89 39.58 -10.96
N TYR A 550 9.26 39.75 -9.81
CA TYR A 550 7.81 39.51 -9.67
C TYR A 550 6.98 40.54 -10.46
N GLU A 551 7.35 41.85 -10.39
CA GLU A 551 6.67 42.93 -11.11
C GLU A 551 6.77 42.67 -12.63
N GLN A 552 7.96 42.36 -13.14
CA GLN A 552 8.16 42.03 -14.55
C GLN A 552 7.39 40.78 -14.95
N THR A 553 7.43 39.71 -14.14
CA THR A 553 6.72 38.45 -14.45
C THR A 553 5.21 38.69 -14.52
N LEU A 554 4.63 39.49 -13.60
CA LEU A 554 3.22 39.83 -13.64
C LEU A 554 2.86 40.62 -14.91
N THR A 555 3.65 41.65 -15.24
CA THR A 555 3.44 42.44 -16.46
C THR A 555 3.50 41.59 -17.74
N ASP A 556 4.50 40.72 -17.84
CA ASP A 556 4.64 39.86 -18.99
C ASP A 556 3.51 38.81 -19.09
N ARG A 557 3.09 38.21 -17.95
CA ARG A 557 1.94 37.30 -17.92
C ARG A 557 0.61 37.98 -18.26
N GLU A 558 0.39 39.21 -17.80
CA GLU A 558 -0.79 40.02 -18.20
C GLU A 558 -0.82 40.29 -19.70
N ARG A 559 0.34 40.59 -20.30
CA ARG A 559 0.48 40.81 -21.76
C ARG A 559 0.30 39.55 -22.59
N VAL A 560 0.87 38.40 -22.13
CA VAL A 560 0.93 37.14 -22.92
C VAL A 560 -0.30 36.26 -22.70
N LEU A 561 -0.73 36.13 -21.45
CA LEU A 561 -1.81 35.21 -21.06
C LEU A 561 -3.13 35.93 -20.78
N GLY A 562 -3.08 37.25 -20.50
CA GLY A 562 -4.22 38.03 -20.04
C GLY A 562 -4.32 38.12 -18.52
N ALA A 563 -5.03 39.14 -18.07
CA ALA A 563 -5.14 39.51 -16.64
C ALA A 563 -5.85 38.46 -15.76
N ASP A 564 -6.72 37.66 -16.41
CA ASP A 564 -7.57 36.65 -15.75
C ASP A 564 -7.02 35.21 -15.83
N HIS A 565 -5.89 35.01 -16.50
CA HIS A 565 -5.30 33.70 -16.60
C HIS A 565 -4.85 33.19 -15.21
N PRO A 566 -5.03 31.91 -14.86
CA PRO A 566 -4.65 31.35 -13.55
C PRO A 566 -3.21 31.66 -13.15
N ASP A 567 -2.26 31.55 -14.08
CA ASP A 567 -0.85 31.88 -13.80
C ASP A 567 -0.58 33.36 -13.57
N THR A 568 -1.35 34.26 -14.22
CA THR A 568 -1.28 35.69 -13.98
C THR A 568 -1.79 36.03 -12.57
N LEU A 569 -2.90 35.40 -12.17
CA LEU A 569 -3.45 35.52 -10.82
C LEU A 569 -2.50 34.97 -9.75
N ASN A 570 -1.79 33.88 -10.05
CA ASN A 570 -0.73 33.33 -9.19
C ASN A 570 0.44 34.31 -9.05
N SER A 571 0.92 34.95 -10.14
CA SER A 571 1.98 35.96 -10.08
C SER A 571 1.56 37.18 -9.28
N ARG A 572 0.31 37.65 -9.43
CA ARG A 572 -0.22 38.76 -8.65
C ARG A 572 -0.27 38.45 -7.15
N ASN A 573 -0.66 37.23 -6.80
CA ASN A 573 -0.65 36.75 -5.41
C ASN A 573 0.78 36.70 -4.84
N ASN A 574 1.74 36.20 -5.63
CA ASN A 574 3.16 36.11 -5.22
C ASN A 574 3.79 37.50 -5.04
N LEU A 575 3.49 38.42 -5.93
CA LEU A 575 3.94 39.82 -5.78
C LEU A 575 3.35 40.48 -4.52
N ALA A 576 2.06 40.26 -4.25
CA ALA A 576 1.41 40.73 -3.04
C ALA A 576 2.07 40.16 -1.77
N TYR A 577 2.43 38.85 -1.83
CA TYR A 577 3.16 38.19 -0.76
C TYR A 577 4.55 38.85 -0.56
N ALA A 578 5.30 39.11 -1.63
CA ALA A 578 6.64 39.71 -1.59
C ALA A 578 6.58 41.17 -1.01
N TYR A 579 5.56 41.97 -1.38
CA TYR A 579 5.34 43.27 -0.75
C TYR A 579 5.05 43.14 0.74
N ARG A 580 4.26 42.16 1.12
CA ARG A 580 3.99 41.86 2.54
C ARG A 580 5.28 41.50 3.29
N SER A 581 6.13 40.64 2.72
CA SER A 581 7.44 40.25 3.28
C SER A 581 8.38 41.49 3.41
N ALA A 582 8.24 42.46 2.52
CA ALA A 582 8.93 43.75 2.60
C ALA A 582 8.33 44.71 3.62
N GLY A 583 7.25 44.35 4.30
CA GLY A 583 6.52 45.25 5.21
C GLY A 583 5.63 46.29 4.51
N ASP A 584 5.55 46.29 3.18
CA ASP A 584 4.76 47.24 2.39
C ASP A 584 3.29 46.74 2.28
N LEU A 585 2.58 46.78 3.41
CA LEU A 585 1.19 46.37 3.45
C LEU A 585 0.28 47.30 2.62
N ARG A 586 0.71 48.52 2.34
CA ARG A 586 -0.04 49.48 1.51
C ARG A 586 -0.16 49.01 0.05
N ARG A 587 0.87 48.32 -0.49
CA ARG A 587 0.82 47.71 -1.81
C ARG A 587 0.30 46.27 -1.79
N ALA A 588 0.59 45.48 -0.73
CA ALA A 588 0.20 44.10 -0.62
C ALA A 588 -1.32 43.90 -0.55
N ILE A 589 -2.01 44.65 0.30
CA ILE A 589 -3.45 44.50 0.56
C ILE A 589 -4.29 44.72 -0.71
N PRO A 590 -4.13 45.84 -1.46
CA PRO A 590 -4.91 46.03 -2.69
C PRO A 590 -4.68 44.94 -3.75
N LEU A 591 -3.46 44.43 -3.86
CA LEU A 591 -3.17 43.32 -4.79
C LEU A 591 -3.86 42.00 -4.36
N HIS A 592 -3.87 41.70 -3.07
CA HIS A 592 -4.63 40.57 -2.55
C HIS A 592 -6.14 40.75 -2.77
N GLU A 593 -6.71 41.92 -2.51
CA GLU A 593 -8.13 42.24 -2.77
C GLU A 593 -8.49 42.03 -4.25
N GLN A 594 -7.66 42.57 -5.18
CA GLN A 594 -7.83 42.42 -6.62
C GLN A 594 -7.75 40.93 -7.02
N THR A 595 -6.82 40.21 -6.44
CA THR A 595 -6.64 38.78 -6.73
C THR A 595 -7.84 37.94 -6.27
N VAL A 596 -8.38 38.21 -5.07
CA VAL A 596 -9.61 37.59 -4.55
C VAL A 596 -10.77 37.85 -5.49
N ALA A 597 -11.03 39.15 -5.82
CA ALA A 597 -12.14 39.53 -6.69
C ALA A 597 -12.04 38.91 -8.09
N ALA A 598 -10.83 38.83 -8.67
CA ALA A 598 -10.61 38.21 -9.98
C ALA A 598 -10.83 36.68 -9.92
N ARG A 599 -10.31 36.00 -8.90
CA ARG A 599 -10.51 34.54 -8.73
C ARG A 599 -11.98 34.18 -8.44
N GLU A 600 -12.68 34.98 -7.64
CA GLU A 600 -14.13 34.80 -7.43
C GLU A 600 -14.94 34.90 -8.74
N ARG A 601 -14.59 35.86 -9.61
CA ARG A 601 -15.24 36.04 -10.91
C ARG A 601 -14.93 34.89 -11.90
N VAL A 602 -13.66 34.44 -11.94
CA VAL A 602 -13.18 33.48 -12.94
C VAL A 602 -13.40 32.02 -12.51
N LEU A 603 -13.11 31.72 -11.24
CA LEU A 603 -13.11 30.36 -10.71
C LEU A 603 -14.30 30.08 -9.79
N GLY A 604 -14.97 31.13 -9.31
CA GLY A 604 -16.02 31.01 -8.30
C GLY A 604 -15.51 31.12 -6.86
N ALA A 605 -16.43 31.40 -5.94
CA ALA A 605 -16.13 31.67 -4.52
C ALA A 605 -15.61 30.40 -3.79
N ASP A 606 -16.01 29.23 -4.25
CA ASP A 606 -15.69 27.92 -3.62
C ASP A 606 -14.43 27.28 -4.18
N HIS A 607 -13.78 27.86 -5.19
CA HIS A 607 -12.58 27.29 -5.77
C HIS A 607 -11.41 27.31 -4.77
N PRO A 608 -10.62 26.22 -4.64
CA PRO A 608 -9.49 26.13 -3.69
C PRO A 608 -8.51 27.31 -3.77
N ASP A 609 -8.20 27.79 -4.99
CA ASP A 609 -7.32 28.96 -5.19
C ASP A 609 -7.95 30.26 -4.71
N THR A 610 -9.26 30.42 -4.87
CA THR A 610 -10.00 31.59 -4.33
C THR A 610 -9.93 31.58 -2.81
N LEU A 611 -10.18 30.44 -2.19
CA LEU A 611 -10.08 30.27 -0.73
C LEU A 611 -8.65 30.50 -0.22
N THR A 612 -7.63 30.13 -1.01
CA THR A 612 -6.23 30.42 -0.70
C THR A 612 -5.93 31.92 -0.75
N SER A 613 -6.46 32.64 -1.74
CA SER A 613 -6.31 34.11 -1.81
C SER A 613 -7.01 34.84 -0.64
N ARG A 614 -8.22 34.37 -0.27
CA ARG A 614 -8.93 34.94 0.91
C ARG A 614 -8.13 34.71 2.20
N ASN A 615 -7.56 33.51 2.38
CA ASN A 615 -6.68 33.24 3.52
C ASN A 615 -5.46 34.17 3.58
N ASN A 616 -4.81 34.43 2.42
CA ASN A 616 -3.66 35.32 2.33
C ASN A 616 -4.05 36.78 2.61
N LEU A 617 -5.21 37.21 2.13
CA LEU A 617 -5.76 38.55 2.41
C LEU A 617 -6.07 38.74 3.91
N GLY A 618 -6.71 37.75 4.55
CA GLY A 618 -6.97 37.73 5.98
C GLY A 618 -5.68 37.83 6.80
N TYR A 619 -4.64 37.12 6.37
CA TYR A 619 -3.31 37.23 6.99
C TYR A 619 -2.68 38.63 6.81
N ALA A 620 -2.82 39.24 5.62
CA ALA A 620 -2.34 40.63 5.37
C ALA A 620 -3.06 41.67 6.22
N TYR A 621 -4.38 41.54 6.38
CA TYR A 621 -5.17 42.44 7.29
C TYR A 621 -4.70 42.28 8.74
N ARG A 622 -4.44 41.05 9.21
CA ARG A 622 -3.93 40.80 10.55
C ARG A 622 -2.61 41.52 10.79
N LEU A 623 -1.66 41.37 9.84
CA LEU A 623 -0.36 42.09 9.95
C LEU A 623 -0.49 43.62 9.93
N ALA A 624 -1.51 44.14 9.26
CA ALA A 624 -1.83 45.57 9.27
C ALA A 624 -2.51 46.02 10.58
N GLY A 625 -2.80 45.10 11.49
CA GLY A 625 -3.54 45.36 12.73
C GLY A 625 -5.06 45.49 12.53
N ASP A 626 -5.56 45.28 11.31
CA ASP A 626 -6.99 45.35 10.98
C ASP A 626 -7.70 44.04 11.33
N LEU A 627 -7.81 43.79 12.61
CA LEU A 627 -8.41 42.56 13.13
C LEU A 627 -9.92 42.48 12.90
N GLU A 628 -10.58 43.65 12.73
CA GLU A 628 -12.02 43.72 12.42
C GLU A 628 -12.33 43.11 11.05
N ARG A 629 -11.44 43.25 10.05
CA ARG A 629 -11.58 42.60 8.74
C ARG A 629 -10.95 41.23 8.69
N ALA A 630 -9.82 41.00 9.40
CA ALA A 630 -9.08 39.78 9.38
C ALA A 630 -9.87 38.58 9.93
N ILE A 631 -10.42 38.72 11.14
CA ILE A 631 -11.09 37.60 11.85
C ILE A 631 -12.32 37.09 11.08
N PRO A 632 -13.31 37.92 10.70
CA PRO A 632 -14.49 37.44 9.96
C PRO A 632 -14.13 36.81 8.62
N LEU A 633 -13.14 37.36 7.90
CA LEU A 633 -12.68 36.77 6.62
C LEU A 633 -12.06 35.40 6.82
N GLN A 634 -11.25 35.21 7.87
CA GLN A 634 -10.63 33.91 8.17
C GLN A 634 -11.65 32.89 8.71
N GLU A 635 -12.61 33.29 9.55
CA GLU A 635 -13.71 32.44 9.99
C GLU A 635 -14.54 31.93 8.81
N GLN A 636 -14.91 32.84 7.89
CA GLN A 636 -15.67 32.45 6.70
C GLN A 636 -14.83 31.54 5.78
N THR A 637 -13.53 31.85 5.58
CA THR A 637 -12.64 31.07 4.75
C THR A 637 -12.45 29.65 5.31
N LEU A 638 -12.31 29.52 6.64
CA LEU A 638 -12.21 28.21 7.31
C LEU A 638 -13.49 27.38 7.09
N LYS A 639 -14.66 28.00 7.32
CA LYS A 639 -15.97 27.35 7.12
C LYS A 639 -16.16 26.89 5.67
N ASP A 640 -15.79 27.71 4.70
CA ASP A 640 -15.88 27.37 3.29
C ASP A 640 -14.91 26.23 2.93
N ARG A 641 -13.67 26.23 3.45
CA ARG A 641 -12.71 25.14 3.27
C ARG A 641 -13.17 23.83 3.91
N GLU A 642 -13.76 23.87 5.11
CA GLU A 642 -14.33 22.67 5.73
C GLU A 642 -15.45 22.06 4.89
N ARG A 643 -16.31 22.91 4.29
CA ARG A 643 -17.40 22.46 3.41
C ARG A 643 -16.90 21.90 2.08
N VAL A 644 -15.89 22.53 1.47
CA VAL A 644 -15.43 22.21 0.10
C VAL A 644 -14.35 21.14 0.08
N LEU A 645 -13.39 21.22 0.99
CA LEU A 645 -12.20 20.35 1.03
C LEU A 645 -12.29 19.29 2.14
N GLY A 646 -13.15 19.49 3.12
CA GLY A 646 -13.21 18.68 4.34
C GLY A 646 -12.36 19.24 5.49
N ALA A 647 -12.69 18.82 6.71
CA ALA A 647 -12.04 19.30 7.94
C ALA A 647 -10.56 18.88 8.04
N ASP A 648 -10.22 17.73 7.47
CA ASP A 648 -8.88 17.11 7.53
C ASP A 648 -7.95 17.56 6.40
N HIS A 649 -8.42 18.37 5.47
CA HIS A 649 -7.61 18.82 4.35
C HIS A 649 -6.48 19.74 4.83
N PRO A 650 -5.21 19.59 4.40
CA PRO A 650 -4.07 20.40 4.85
C PRO A 650 -4.30 21.92 4.75
N ALA A 651 -4.96 22.38 3.67
CA ALA A 651 -5.30 23.78 3.51
C ALA A 651 -6.35 24.27 4.54
N THR A 652 -7.29 23.41 4.94
CA THR A 652 -8.27 23.69 6.00
C THR A 652 -7.55 23.84 7.34
N LEU A 653 -6.63 22.91 7.66
CA LEU A 653 -5.83 22.95 8.87
C LEU A 653 -4.93 24.21 8.92
N THR A 654 -4.37 24.62 7.77
CA THR A 654 -3.63 25.89 7.64
C THR A 654 -4.54 27.09 7.93
N SER A 655 -5.79 27.12 7.43
CA SER A 655 -6.73 28.21 7.73
C SER A 655 -7.07 28.26 9.21
N ARG A 656 -7.26 27.09 9.85
CA ARG A 656 -7.55 27.02 11.30
C ARG A 656 -6.37 27.57 12.12
N ASN A 657 -5.14 27.22 11.72
CA ASN A 657 -3.93 27.78 12.35
C ASN A 657 -3.84 29.30 12.19
N ASN A 658 -4.17 29.85 11.00
CA ASN A 658 -4.15 31.28 10.75
C ASN A 658 -5.23 32.03 11.53
N LEU A 659 -6.44 31.44 11.66
CA LEU A 659 -7.51 32.01 12.49
C LEU A 659 -7.12 32.03 13.98
N ALA A 660 -6.49 30.95 14.47
CA ALA A 660 -5.95 30.90 15.83
C ALA A 660 -4.95 32.06 16.07
N HIS A 661 -4.05 32.29 15.09
CA HIS A 661 -3.09 33.38 15.14
C HIS A 661 -3.76 34.78 15.10
N ALA A 662 -4.90 34.90 14.40
CA ALA A 662 -5.67 36.16 14.41
C ALA A 662 -6.32 36.44 15.79
N TYR A 663 -6.88 35.39 16.44
CA TYR A 663 -7.39 35.51 17.81
C TYR A 663 -6.26 35.81 18.82
N GLU A 664 -5.09 35.17 18.67
CA GLU A 664 -3.91 35.48 19.49
C GLU A 664 -3.50 36.92 19.34
N SER A 665 -3.46 37.45 18.09
CA SER A 665 -3.15 38.87 17.81
C SER A 665 -4.17 39.81 18.40
N ALA A 666 -5.43 39.38 18.56
CA ALA A 666 -6.49 40.10 19.25
C ALA A 666 -6.44 39.99 20.79
N GLY A 667 -5.48 39.21 21.35
CA GLY A 667 -5.41 38.93 22.78
C GLY A 667 -6.41 37.87 23.27
N ASP A 668 -7.20 37.26 22.38
CA ASP A 668 -8.19 36.25 22.73
C ASP A 668 -7.56 34.87 22.78
N LEU A 669 -6.71 34.63 23.79
CA LEU A 669 -6.03 33.36 24.00
C LEU A 669 -6.99 32.22 24.37
N GLN A 670 -8.20 32.55 24.86
CA GLN A 670 -9.20 31.51 25.19
C GLN A 670 -9.75 30.84 23.94
N ARG A 671 -9.83 31.55 22.79
CA ARG A 671 -10.20 30.95 21.49
C ARG A 671 -8.98 30.42 20.73
N ALA A 672 -7.84 31.11 20.83
CA ALA A 672 -6.63 30.76 20.07
C ALA A 672 -6.05 29.39 20.47
N ILE A 673 -5.83 29.13 21.76
CA ILE A 673 -5.16 27.93 22.25
C ILE A 673 -5.91 26.64 21.87
N PRO A 674 -7.23 26.49 22.11
CA PRO A 674 -7.95 25.29 21.70
C PRO A 674 -7.92 25.03 20.18
N LEU A 675 -7.94 26.10 19.36
CA LEU A 675 -7.81 25.95 17.91
C LEU A 675 -6.43 25.46 17.50
N TYR A 676 -5.36 25.94 18.14
CA TYR A 676 -4.01 25.42 17.90
C TYR A 676 -3.87 23.98 18.36
N GLU A 677 -4.35 23.61 19.57
CA GLU A 677 -4.31 22.25 20.10
C GLU A 677 -5.02 21.28 19.14
N GLN A 678 -6.23 21.62 18.69
CA GLN A 678 -6.96 20.82 17.73
C GLN A 678 -6.22 20.72 16.39
N THR A 679 -5.64 21.84 15.90
CA THR A 679 -4.90 21.86 14.63
C THR A 679 -3.67 20.96 14.69
N VAL A 680 -2.90 20.99 15.80
CA VAL A 680 -1.74 20.12 16.00
C VAL A 680 -2.17 18.64 16.01
N ALA A 681 -3.19 18.28 16.78
CA ALA A 681 -3.69 16.91 16.84
C ALA A 681 -4.17 16.39 15.48
N ASP A 682 -4.89 17.23 14.72
CA ASP A 682 -5.36 16.84 13.37
C ASP A 682 -4.20 16.74 12.37
N LEU A 683 -3.20 17.63 12.41
CA LEU A 683 -2.01 17.56 11.55
C LEU A 683 -1.16 16.33 11.88
N GLU A 684 -1.00 15.97 13.14
CA GLU A 684 -0.31 14.73 13.56
C GLU A 684 -1.01 13.48 13.00
N ARG A 685 -2.33 13.47 13.06
CA ARG A 685 -3.14 12.36 12.53
C ARG A 685 -3.09 12.26 11.00
N VAL A 686 -3.13 13.39 10.29
CA VAL A 686 -3.27 13.45 8.82
C VAL A 686 -1.93 13.41 8.11
N LEU A 687 -0.95 14.20 8.57
CA LEU A 687 0.35 14.37 7.91
C LEU A 687 1.48 13.64 8.65
N GLY A 688 1.26 13.29 9.90
CA GLY A 688 2.28 12.72 10.78
C GLY A 688 2.99 13.77 11.64
N ALA A 689 3.60 13.29 12.74
CA ALA A 689 4.29 14.12 13.73
C ALA A 689 5.51 14.88 13.16
N ASP A 690 6.16 14.28 12.17
CA ASP A 690 7.41 14.77 11.55
C ASP A 690 7.18 15.73 10.37
N HIS A 691 5.92 15.93 9.96
CA HIS A 691 5.65 16.80 8.82
C HIS A 691 5.95 18.28 9.13
N PRO A 692 6.61 19.05 8.23
CA PRO A 692 6.97 20.45 8.48
C PRO A 692 5.82 21.34 8.95
N ASN A 693 4.61 21.14 8.41
CA ASN A 693 3.42 21.91 8.83
C ASN A 693 2.99 21.58 10.27
N THR A 694 3.13 20.30 10.68
CA THR A 694 2.86 19.87 12.06
C THR A 694 3.84 20.54 13.02
N LEU A 695 5.12 20.53 12.68
CA LEU A 695 6.18 21.14 13.49
C LEU A 695 6.01 22.68 13.57
N THR A 696 5.59 23.32 12.47
CA THR A 696 5.25 24.77 12.47
C THR A 696 4.07 25.06 13.40
N SER A 697 2.99 24.26 13.36
CA SER A 697 1.83 24.46 14.22
C SER A 697 2.16 24.23 15.70
N ARG A 698 3.06 23.26 16.03
CA ARG A 698 3.56 23.08 17.39
C ARG A 698 4.33 24.30 17.89
N ASN A 699 5.16 24.93 17.03
CA ASN A 699 5.83 26.18 17.37
C ASN A 699 4.84 27.31 17.67
N ASN A 700 3.76 27.43 16.88
CA ASN A 700 2.73 28.46 17.09
C ASN A 700 1.94 28.20 18.38
N LEU A 701 1.59 26.95 18.67
CA LEU A 701 0.94 26.58 19.94
C LEU A 701 1.84 26.89 21.15
N ALA A 702 3.14 26.57 21.07
CA ALA A 702 4.08 26.88 22.14
C ALA A 702 4.20 28.41 22.38
N HIS A 703 4.18 29.21 21.30
CA HIS A 703 4.14 30.66 21.41
C HIS A 703 2.85 31.16 22.09
N ALA A 704 1.69 30.57 21.74
CA ALA A 704 0.43 30.92 22.39
C ALA A 704 0.41 30.55 23.89
N TYR A 705 1.00 29.41 24.29
CA TYR A 705 1.20 29.09 25.71
C TYR A 705 2.10 30.12 26.42
N ALA A 706 3.21 30.51 25.78
CA ALA A 706 4.08 31.56 26.34
C ALA A 706 3.34 32.89 26.50
N SER A 707 2.53 33.28 25.53
CA SER A 707 1.68 34.48 25.57
C SER A 707 0.62 34.42 26.68
N ALA A 708 0.13 33.22 27.02
CA ALA A 708 -0.79 32.95 28.13
C ALA A 708 -0.10 32.88 29.50
N GLY A 709 1.23 32.98 29.54
CA GLY A 709 2.05 32.82 30.76
C GLY A 709 2.35 31.39 31.18
N ASP A 710 1.93 30.39 30.43
CA ASP A 710 2.24 28.97 30.70
C ASP A 710 3.59 28.61 30.10
N LEU A 711 4.64 29.15 30.71
CA LEU A 711 6.00 28.99 30.25
C LEU A 711 6.47 27.52 30.35
N SER A 712 5.92 26.76 31.30
CA SER A 712 6.30 25.34 31.45
C SER A 712 5.88 24.49 30.23
N ARG A 713 4.61 24.64 29.79
CA ARG A 713 4.14 23.93 28.57
C ARG A 713 4.81 24.47 27.30
N ALA A 714 5.03 25.80 27.25
CA ALA A 714 5.71 26.42 26.11
C ALA A 714 7.12 25.86 25.89
N ILE A 715 7.94 25.84 26.95
CA ILE A 715 9.32 25.33 26.89
C ILE A 715 9.36 23.86 26.52
N ALA A 716 8.58 23.02 27.22
CA ALA A 716 8.56 21.59 26.96
C ALA A 716 8.18 21.27 25.48
N LEU A 717 7.16 21.97 24.94
CA LEU A 717 6.74 21.78 23.56
C LEU A 717 7.80 22.29 22.56
N GLN A 718 8.49 23.39 22.86
CA GLN A 718 9.54 23.94 21.98
C GLN A 718 10.82 23.10 22.00
N GLU A 719 11.23 22.53 23.16
CA GLU A 719 12.37 21.60 23.26
C GLU A 719 12.11 20.37 22.36
N HIS A 720 10.92 19.77 22.48
CA HIS A 720 10.55 18.62 21.66
C HIS A 720 10.49 18.97 20.16
N THR A 721 9.84 20.10 19.83
CA THR A 721 9.71 20.54 18.43
C THR A 721 11.05 20.87 17.79
N LEU A 722 11.98 21.49 18.54
CA LEU A 722 13.33 21.78 18.05
C LEU A 722 14.10 20.48 17.76
N ALA A 723 14.05 19.48 18.66
CA ALA A 723 14.69 18.20 18.44
C ALA A 723 14.15 17.48 17.19
N ASP A 724 12.83 17.52 16.97
CA ASP A 724 12.21 16.95 15.77
C ASP A 724 12.62 17.71 14.50
N LEU A 725 12.66 19.05 14.52
CA LEU A 725 13.11 19.87 13.39
C LEU A 725 14.59 19.60 13.03
N GLU A 726 15.47 19.47 14.04
CA GLU A 726 16.87 19.12 13.82
C GLU A 726 17.03 17.73 13.18
N ARG A 727 16.22 16.76 13.59
CA ARG A 727 16.22 15.41 13.03
C ARG A 727 15.67 15.36 11.60
N VAL A 728 14.59 16.10 11.31
CA VAL A 728 13.85 16.02 10.02
C VAL A 728 14.45 16.95 8.96
N LEU A 729 14.73 18.19 9.33
CA LEU A 729 15.17 19.24 8.39
C LEU A 729 16.65 19.58 8.52
N GLY A 730 17.28 19.20 9.61
CA GLY A 730 18.66 19.52 9.94
C GLY A 730 18.80 20.83 10.75
N SER A 731 19.96 20.98 11.39
CA SER A 731 20.27 22.12 12.28
C SER A 731 20.32 23.46 11.56
N ASP A 732 20.62 23.46 10.26
CA ASP A 732 20.81 24.66 9.43
C ASP A 732 19.53 25.16 8.74
N HIS A 733 18.44 24.39 8.83
CA HIS A 733 17.19 24.77 8.17
C HIS A 733 16.58 26.03 8.79
N PRO A 734 16.06 27.02 8.02
CA PRO A 734 15.49 28.26 8.54
C PRO A 734 14.41 28.05 9.63
N SER A 735 13.55 27.04 9.48
CA SER A 735 12.53 26.70 10.48
C SER A 735 13.16 26.19 11.79
N THR A 736 14.25 25.43 11.73
CA THR A 736 15.01 24.95 12.91
C THR A 736 15.65 26.13 13.65
N LEU A 737 16.27 27.05 12.91
CA LEU A 737 16.86 28.26 13.47
C LEU A 737 15.79 29.17 14.11
N THR A 738 14.59 29.25 13.53
CA THR A 738 13.47 30.00 14.09
C THR A 738 12.96 29.34 15.38
N SER A 739 12.80 28.01 15.39
CA SER A 739 12.38 27.27 16.60
C SER A 739 13.37 27.43 17.74
N ARG A 740 14.69 27.37 17.46
CA ARG A 740 15.76 27.60 18.45
C ARG A 740 15.69 29.02 19.03
N SER A 741 15.44 30.02 18.20
CA SER A 741 15.23 31.41 18.65
C SER A 741 13.98 31.55 19.52
N ASN A 742 12.90 30.84 19.20
CA ASN A 742 11.66 30.86 19.99
C ASN A 742 11.87 30.20 21.37
N LEU A 743 12.59 29.06 21.40
CA LEU A 743 12.97 28.39 22.67
C LEU A 743 13.81 29.31 23.55
N ALA A 744 14.79 30.02 22.96
CA ALA A 744 15.59 31.00 23.70
C ALA A 744 14.71 32.13 24.29
N GLY A 745 13.69 32.62 23.51
CA GLY A 745 12.70 33.58 23.99
C GLY A 745 11.85 33.07 25.15
N ALA A 746 11.45 31.78 25.10
CA ALA A 746 10.70 31.17 26.18
C ALA A 746 11.54 31.05 27.47
N TYR A 747 12.82 30.63 27.38
CA TYR A 747 13.74 30.65 28.53
C TYR A 747 13.96 32.06 29.08
N GLN A 748 14.15 33.06 28.21
CA GLN A 748 14.28 34.46 28.62
C GLN A 748 13.05 34.94 29.39
N SER A 749 11.84 34.64 28.89
CA SER A 749 10.58 34.95 29.54
C SER A 749 10.42 34.26 30.90
N ALA A 750 10.97 33.03 31.04
CA ALA A 750 11.02 32.30 32.30
C ALA A 750 12.14 32.82 33.28
N GLY A 751 12.94 33.78 32.84
CA GLY A 751 14.05 34.32 33.61
C GLY A 751 15.32 33.47 33.59
N ASP A 752 15.37 32.40 32.79
CA ASP A 752 16.52 31.53 32.66
C ASP A 752 17.48 32.02 31.58
N LEU A 753 18.15 33.11 31.88
CA LEU A 753 19.12 33.73 30.96
C LEU A 753 20.35 32.82 30.73
N SER A 754 20.64 31.87 31.64
CA SER A 754 21.76 30.96 31.49
C SER A 754 21.59 30.00 30.31
N ARG A 755 20.35 29.64 29.97
CA ARG A 755 19.99 28.84 28.79
C ARG A 755 19.62 29.69 27.55
N ALA A 756 19.00 30.87 27.77
CA ALA A 756 18.58 31.74 26.68
C ALA A 756 19.74 32.34 25.87
N VAL A 757 20.76 32.91 26.53
CA VAL A 757 21.88 33.61 25.88
C VAL A 757 22.66 32.68 24.94
N PRO A 758 23.14 31.50 25.33
CA PRO A 758 23.87 30.61 24.43
C PRO A 758 23.05 30.18 23.19
N LEU A 759 21.75 29.96 23.34
CA LEU A 759 20.87 29.59 22.22
C LEU A 759 20.69 30.74 21.22
N TYR A 760 20.58 31.97 21.70
CA TYR A 760 20.53 33.13 20.82
C TYR A 760 21.85 33.37 20.09
N GLU A 761 23.00 33.25 20.74
CA GLU A 761 24.34 33.42 20.17
C GLU A 761 24.57 32.35 19.10
N GLN A 762 24.26 31.08 19.40
CA GLN A 762 24.35 30.00 18.43
C GLN A 762 23.43 30.26 17.21
N THR A 763 22.18 30.67 17.47
CA THR A 763 21.23 30.99 16.39
C THR A 763 21.71 32.13 15.50
N LEU A 764 22.31 33.17 16.08
CA LEU A 764 22.91 34.28 15.32
C LEU A 764 24.05 33.80 14.44
N THR A 765 24.99 33.03 15.01
CA THR A 765 26.13 32.47 14.27
C THR A 765 25.69 31.63 13.09
N ASP A 766 24.71 30.75 13.32
CA ASP A 766 24.19 29.86 12.28
C ASP A 766 23.42 30.66 11.21
N ARG A 767 22.60 31.66 11.58
CA ARG A 767 21.92 32.53 10.62
C ARG A 767 22.88 33.36 9.79
N GLU A 768 23.96 33.92 10.38
CA GLU A 768 25.02 34.64 9.63
C GLU A 768 25.67 33.73 8.58
N ARG A 769 25.94 32.48 8.93
CA ARG A 769 26.53 31.45 8.05
C ARG A 769 25.59 31.01 6.93
N VAL A 770 24.31 30.77 7.25
CA VAL A 770 23.33 30.16 6.34
C VAL A 770 22.60 31.20 5.48
N LEU A 771 22.16 32.29 6.09
CA LEU A 771 21.33 33.33 5.47
C LEU A 771 22.13 34.58 5.06
N GLY A 772 23.25 34.79 5.71
CA GLY A 772 24.07 36.00 5.53
C GLY A 772 23.79 37.08 6.58
N THR A 773 24.69 38.02 6.72
CA THR A 773 24.69 39.08 7.76
C THR A 773 23.54 40.10 7.63
N ASP A 774 23.07 40.31 6.39
CA ASP A 774 22.07 41.36 6.05
C ASP A 774 20.64 40.81 6.01
N HIS A 775 20.47 39.48 6.22
CA HIS A 775 19.14 38.84 6.19
C HIS A 775 18.27 39.39 7.34
N PRO A 776 16.98 39.69 7.14
CA PRO A 776 16.10 40.22 8.17
C PRO A 776 16.09 39.37 9.45
N ASP A 777 16.08 38.04 9.33
CA ASP A 777 16.11 37.16 10.51
C ASP A 777 17.46 37.18 11.25
N THR A 778 18.57 37.38 10.51
CA THR A 778 19.88 37.56 11.13
C THR A 778 19.95 38.88 11.91
N LEU A 779 19.39 39.94 11.38
CA LEU A 779 19.28 41.21 12.06
C LEU A 779 18.39 41.12 13.31
N THR A 780 17.29 40.37 13.22
CA THR A 780 16.43 40.05 14.37
C THR A 780 17.20 39.28 15.45
N SER A 781 17.97 38.26 15.07
CA SER A 781 18.80 37.48 16.03
C SER A 781 19.83 38.36 16.74
N ARG A 782 20.45 39.31 16.01
CA ARG A 782 21.41 40.23 16.59
C ARG A 782 20.78 41.13 17.66
N ASN A 783 19.55 41.60 17.42
CA ASN A 783 18.78 42.36 18.40
C ASN A 783 18.40 41.49 19.61
N ASN A 784 18.00 40.25 19.39
CA ASN A 784 17.67 39.31 20.48
C ASN A 784 18.87 39.03 21.40
N VAL A 785 20.08 38.80 20.80
CA VAL A 785 21.33 38.62 21.55
C VAL A 785 21.61 39.86 22.40
N ALA A 786 21.55 41.06 21.78
CA ALA A 786 21.80 42.31 22.52
C ALA A 786 20.82 42.52 23.71
N THR A 787 19.54 42.21 23.47
CA THR A 787 18.51 42.33 24.52
C THR A 787 18.72 41.33 25.65
N ALA A 788 19.12 40.06 25.31
CA ALA A 788 19.36 39.03 26.30
C ALA A 788 20.59 39.34 27.15
N HIS A 789 21.67 39.89 26.58
CA HIS A 789 22.88 40.33 27.34
C HIS A 789 22.55 41.54 28.23
N SER A 790 21.77 42.52 27.77
CA SER A 790 21.34 43.64 28.63
C SER A 790 20.57 43.12 29.84
N ALA A 791 19.60 42.24 29.62
CA ALA A 791 18.84 41.61 30.70
C ALA A 791 19.71 40.78 31.68
N ALA A 792 20.83 40.19 31.21
CA ALA A 792 21.78 39.45 32.06
C ALA A 792 22.69 40.44 32.83
N GLY A 793 23.12 41.55 32.22
CA GLY A 793 23.95 42.57 32.87
C GLY A 793 23.24 43.38 33.99
N ASP A 794 21.93 43.63 33.85
CA ASP A 794 21.10 44.31 34.82
C ASP A 794 20.81 43.45 36.08
N ARG A 795 21.09 42.13 36.03
CA ARG A 795 20.91 41.21 37.18
C ARG A 795 22.21 40.87 37.94
N THR A 796 23.36 41.33 37.42
CA THR A 796 24.68 41.20 38.11
C THR A 796 25.08 42.54 38.73
#